data_488834d630bbbec093cb1a98af76a0ea
#
_entry.id   488834d630bbbec093cb1a98af76a0ea
#
_cell.length_a   1.000
_cell.length_b   1.000
_cell.length_c   1.000
_cell.angle_alpha   90.00
_cell.angle_beta   90.00
_cell.angle_gamma   90.00
#
_symmetry.space_group_name_H-M   'P 1'
#
loop_
_entity.id
_entity.type
_entity.pdbx_description
1 polymer ?
#
loop_
_entity_poly.entity_id
_entity_poly.type
_entity_poly.pdbx_seq_one_letter_code
_entity_poly.pdbx_strand_id
1 'polypeptide(L)'
;MGYWLKRLLTVVLGAISLILATLCFNWGFTTLSESRQMERLPMTPVNALAGGPYAVSGTIQRDGNVLTAPYSKQPALYVRYLLEEEYHDSDGDLRTRTLDSGQRSTRFRLSDNSGTLAVNPTLSTSSIDWAVSRTYRKRQGDLIYSEWTLSEGQTVELLGRVQPGSRTFVFNNLDVNLPPIVTDSSLQAAGGRSLLRAALIISLAAGLVSLGVALLLIGLGVHRFILYVSAMTLIMTAYFWGQGVYQLERDWQRAASLYQMRLTAIDPEPTLEQRTDLLAMQLLITRGAQPWPDRLFFERLAGDYFPTPEGIDPQARQIAVNQIALQPSNRFDNTWVAILGGSGGALLSILLLWLGVRRIKLKRMIEHLPTTATTGLSYGLSELKGTIDLNTEPLTSKLTGNPCIAFHYLEQEKRGSGKKSRWVTLEEIDQRIPFELKDETGNTWIYPEKATLHYAEKTTNRQGRRRFTESWIPPDDELYCLGFAGLDIARPDRLALQHEEDQPFILSTLDEQKLIQRKGAQGFLLTSVSLGFLLGAMLVLLAYTGSLTPADLLLAALLTPVFLFLYTMILHYNDIIFLRNRCDKAKADIQTVLQRRFDLIPRLNQVLQGYLQHEQALQTALTEARTASPRLDDHPEQIDRHSSQLRTLGKLISARVEAYPELKGNSLITEFMEQLEATENYLSLLRNGYNDAVELYNTRIQSFPDVILAKVFGFKGKGLFET
;
A
#
# COMPACT_ATOMS: atom_id res chain seq x y z
N MET A 1 -11.67 -6.85 28.78
CA MET A 1 -11.69 -5.36 28.70
C MET A 1 -10.71 -4.77 27.68
N GLY A 2 -9.45 -5.25 27.59
CA GLY A 2 -8.44 -4.69 26.66
C GLY A 2 -8.72 -4.85 25.15
N TYR A 3 -9.45 -5.89 24.73
CA TYR A 3 -9.73 -6.13 23.31
C TYR A 3 -10.73 -5.12 22.70
N TRP A 4 -11.85 -4.89 23.38
CA TRP A 4 -12.85 -3.90 22.97
C TRP A 4 -12.30 -2.48 22.97
N LEU A 5 -11.48 -2.13 23.96
CA LEU A 5 -10.82 -0.83 24.03
C LEU A 5 -9.87 -0.60 22.84
N LYS A 6 -9.10 -1.63 22.44
CA LYS A 6 -8.22 -1.54 21.25
C LYS A 6 -9.02 -1.33 19.97
N ARG A 7 -10.15 -2.03 19.80
CA ARG A 7 -11.02 -1.86 18.62
C ARG A 7 -11.64 -0.45 18.59
N LEU A 8 -12.17 0.01 19.71
CA LEU A 8 -12.71 1.36 19.83
C LEU A 8 -11.66 2.41 19.48
N LEU A 9 -10.45 2.28 20.03
CA LEU A 9 -9.32 3.17 19.70
C LEU A 9 -9.01 3.16 18.21
N THR A 10 -9.04 2.01 17.56
CA THR A 10 -8.78 1.88 16.10
C THR A 10 -9.86 2.60 15.29
N VAL A 11 -11.13 2.48 15.68
CA VAL A 11 -12.25 3.21 15.04
C VAL A 11 -12.08 4.72 15.21
N VAL A 12 -11.77 5.17 16.44
CA VAL A 12 -11.53 6.59 16.72
C VAL A 12 -10.37 7.15 15.91
N LEU A 13 -9.25 6.43 15.84
CA LEU A 13 -8.11 6.83 14.99
C LEU A 13 -8.48 6.88 13.50
N GLY A 14 -9.31 5.95 13.02
CA GLY A 14 -9.83 5.97 11.65
C GLY A 14 -10.69 7.20 11.37
N ALA A 15 -11.60 7.54 12.29
CA ALA A 15 -12.44 8.74 12.18
C ALA A 15 -11.59 10.04 12.21
N ILE A 16 -10.63 10.13 13.13
CA ILE A 16 -9.68 11.27 13.19
C ILE A 16 -8.91 11.39 11.87
N SER A 17 -8.43 10.28 11.31
CA SER A 17 -7.71 10.28 10.03
C SER A 17 -8.57 10.83 8.88
N LEU A 18 -9.86 10.48 8.82
CA LEU A 18 -10.79 11.01 7.80
C LEU A 18 -11.09 12.49 7.98
N ILE A 19 -11.25 12.96 9.23
CA ILE A 19 -11.43 14.39 9.52
C ILE A 19 -10.17 15.17 9.07
N LEU A 20 -8.97 14.70 9.44
CA LEU A 20 -7.73 15.32 9.03
C LEU A 20 -7.56 15.29 7.50
N ALA A 21 -7.93 14.20 6.83
CA ALA A 21 -7.91 14.11 5.38
C ALA A 21 -8.79 15.18 4.73
N THR A 22 -10.02 15.37 5.23
CA THR A 22 -10.95 16.38 4.71
C THR A 22 -10.41 17.80 4.90
N LEU A 23 -9.81 18.08 6.05
CA LEU A 23 -9.13 19.37 6.30
C LEU A 23 -7.94 19.58 5.36
N CYS A 24 -7.12 18.56 5.16
CA CYS A 24 -6.00 18.59 4.21
C CYS A 24 -6.48 18.77 2.76
N PHE A 25 -7.56 18.11 2.33
CA PHE A 25 -8.13 18.34 1.00
C PHE A 25 -8.58 19.80 0.83
N ASN A 26 -9.34 20.33 1.77
CA ASN A 26 -9.80 21.72 1.70
C ASN A 26 -8.62 22.69 1.65
N TRP A 27 -7.59 22.49 2.47
CA TRP A 27 -6.38 23.32 2.43
C TRP A 27 -5.60 23.14 1.13
N GLY A 28 -5.35 21.91 0.69
CA GLY A 28 -4.66 21.60 -0.56
C GLY A 28 -5.36 22.20 -1.77
N PHE A 29 -6.68 22.10 -1.85
CA PHE A 29 -7.46 22.70 -2.95
C PHE A 29 -7.56 24.23 -2.87
N THR A 30 -7.49 24.82 -1.70
CA THR A 30 -7.36 26.28 -1.57
C THR A 30 -6.02 26.74 -2.17
N THR A 31 -4.93 26.07 -1.80
CA THR A 31 -3.59 26.35 -2.37
C THR A 31 -3.50 26.05 -3.87
N LEU A 32 -4.17 25.01 -4.34
CA LEU A 32 -4.27 24.70 -5.76
C LEU A 32 -5.02 25.80 -6.53
N SER A 33 -6.12 26.27 -5.94
CA SER A 33 -6.92 27.35 -6.53
C SER A 33 -6.10 28.64 -6.72
N GLU A 34 -5.19 28.98 -5.79
CA GLU A 34 -4.27 30.10 -5.95
C GLU A 34 -3.44 29.96 -7.24
N SER A 35 -2.78 28.81 -7.42
CA SER A 35 -2.00 28.51 -8.63
C SER A 35 -2.84 28.60 -9.91
N ARG A 36 -4.06 27.99 -9.90
CA ARG A 36 -4.95 27.98 -11.06
C ARG A 36 -5.47 29.39 -11.42
N GLN A 37 -5.76 30.20 -10.43
CA GLN A 37 -6.22 31.56 -10.67
C GLN A 37 -5.10 32.46 -11.24
N MET A 38 -3.84 32.28 -10.79
CA MET A 38 -2.69 32.92 -11.41
C MET A 38 -2.55 32.55 -12.89
N GLU A 39 -2.78 31.28 -13.23
CA GLU A 39 -2.72 30.73 -14.58
C GLU A 39 -3.82 31.30 -15.50
N ARG A 40 -4.99 31.65 -14.93
CA ARG A 40 -6.17 32.17 -15.63
C ARG A 40 -6.11 33.68 -15.87
N LEU A 41 -5.17 34.41 -15.24
CA LEU A 41 -5.00 35.82 -15.43
C LEU A 41 -3.96 36.08 -16.53
N PRO A 42 -4.35 36.72 -17.68
CA PRO A 42 -3.39 37.11 -18.71
C PRO A 42 -2.48 38.22 -18.17
N MET A 43 -1.24 38.28 -18.68
CA MET A 43 -0.36 39.41 -18.48
C MET A 43 -0.93 40.60 -19.25
N THR A 44 -1.48 41.59 -18.51
CA THR A 44 -2.22 42.71 -19.07
C THR A 44 -1.30 43.91 -19.27
N PRO A 45 -1.25 44.52 -20.46
CA PRO A 45 -0.52 45.76 -20.69
C PRO A 45 -1.12 46.91 -19.88
N VAL A 46 -0.29 47.88 -19.46
CA VAL A 46 -0.71 48.99 -18.59
C VAL A 46 -1.83 49.82 -19.19
N ASN A 47 -1.88 50.02 -20.53
CA ASN A 47 -2.93 50.78 -21.21
C ASN A 47 -4.30 50.09 -21.22
N ALA A 48 -4.35 48.76 -21.06
CA ALA A 48 -5.58 47.97 -21.03
C ALA A 48 -6.22 47.85 -19.61
N LEU A 49 -5.56 48.37 -18.56
CA LEU A 49 -6.00 48.28 -17.21
C LEU A 49 -7.27 49.11 -16.94
N ALA A 50 -8.27 48.42 -16.38
CA ALA A 50 -9.49 48.98 -15.79
C ALA A 50 -9.50 48.73 -14.28
N GLY A 51 -10.65 48.78 -13.62
CA GLY A 51 -10.78 48.33 -12.23
C GLY A 51 -10.72 46.80 -12.11
N GLY A 52 -10.19 46.26 -11.01
CA GLY A 52 -10.21 44.82 -10.73
C GLY A 52 -8.84 44.17 -10.61
N PRO A 53 -8.81 42.79 -10.53
CA PRO A 53 -7.59 42.04 -10.37
C PRO A 53 -6.82 41.87 -11.69
N TYR A 54 -5.50 42.10 -11.67
CA TYR A 54 -4.63 41.99 -12.85
C TYR A 54 -3.27 41.43 -12.51
N ALA A 55 -2.70 40.72 -13.49
CA ALA A 55 -1.28 40.38 -13.55
C ALA A 55 -0.60 41.38 -14.52
N VAL A 56 0.44 42.05 -14.09
CA VAL A 56 1.18 43.03 -14.88
C VAL A 56 2.68 42.79 -14.78
N SER A 57 3.40 43.08 -15.87
CA SER A 57 4.86 42.99 -15.92
C SER A 57 5.45 44.34 -16.40
N GLY A 58 6.57 44.73 -15.81
CA GLY A 58 7.24 45.95 -16.23
C GLY A 58 8.51 46.24 -15.45
N THR A 59 9.17 47.31 -15.82
CA THR A 59 10.40 47.79 -15.19
C THR A 59 10.09 48.77 -14.06
N ILE A 60 10.72 48.59 -12.92
CA ILE A 60 10.56 49.48 -11.76
C ILE A 60 11.22 50.82 -12.02
N GLN A 61 10.47 51.91 -11.82
CA GLN A 61 10.94 53.31 -11.82
C GLN A 61 10.69 53.92 -10.44
N ARG A 62 11.56 54.81 -10.05
CA ARG A 62 11.46 55.56 -8.79
C ARG A 62 10.25 56.50 -8.77
N ASP A 63 9.50 56.50 -7.65
CA ASP A 63 8.38 57.41 -7.38
C ASP A 63 8.40 57.88 -5.91
N GLY A 64 9.46 58.57 -5.52
CA GLY A 64 9.62 59.12 -4.17
C GLY A 64 10.86 58.64 -3.42
N ASN A 65 10.72 58.38 -2.10
CA ASN A 65 11.83 58.03 -1.20
C ASN A 65 12.40 56.65 -1.49
N VAL A 66 13.71 56.55 -1.44
CA VAL A 66 14.48 55.31 -1.58
C VAL A 66 14.86 54.79 -0.19
N LEU A 67 14.68 53.50 0.07
CA LEU A 67 15.13 52.85 1.27
C LEU A 67 16.61 52.46 1.15
N THR A 68 17.29 52.41 2.28
CA THR A 68 18.67 51.88 2.35
C THR A 68 18.63 50.50 3.00
N ALA A 69 19.16 49.48 2.34
CA ALA A 69 19.27 48.14 2.86
C ALA A 69 20.21 48.11 4.10
N PRO A 70 19.84 47.48 5.21
CA PRO A 70 20.57 47.60 6.47
C PRO A 70 21.98 46.99 6.44
N TYR A 71 22.22 45.92 5.68
CA TYR A 71 23.50 45.25 5.66
C TYR A 71 24.36 45.56 4.44
N SER A 72 23.77 45.51 3.22
CA SER A 72 24.47 45.83 1.97
C SER A 72 24.64 47.33 1.73
N LYS A 73 23.88 48.19 2.43
CA LYS A 73 23.84 49.64 2.26
C LYS A 73 23.40 50.10 0.86
N GLN A 74 22.83 49.20 0.03
CA GLN A 74 22.37 49.56 -1.31
C GLN A 74 21.02 50.25 -1.28
N PRO A 75 20.74 51.16 -2.26
CA PRO A 75 19.44 51.79 -2.42
C PRO A 75 18.43 50.76 -2.95
N ALA A 76 17.24 50.75 -2.38
CA ALA A 76 16.17 49.82 -2.77
C ALA A 76 14.78 50.44 -2.56
N LEU A 77 13.79 49.90 -3.27
CA LEU A 77 12.38 50.27 -3.13
C LEU A 77 11.60 49.29 -2.27
N TYR A 78 12.16 48.07 -2.12
CA TYR A 78 11.76 47.06 -1.18
C TYR A 78 12.97 46.42 -0.54
N VAL A 79 12.91 46.20 0.76
CA VAL A 79 13.95 45.51 1.55
C VAL A 79 13.30 44.58 2.53
N ARG A 80 13.72 43.34 2.52
CA ARG A 80 13.53 42.36 3.59
C ARG A 80 14.90 41.95 4.08
N TYR A 81 15.09 41.90 5.41
CA TYR A 81 16.34 41.47 6.00
C TYR A 81 16.10 40.44 7.10
N LEU A 82 17.11 39.62 7.31
CA LEU A 82 17.12 38.55 8.29
C LEU A 82 18.52 38.36 8.86
N LEU A 83 18.63 38.39 10.19
CA LEU A 83 19.84 38.09 10.95
C LEU A 83 19.58 36.80 11.73
N GLU A 84 20.37 35.80 11.44
CA GLU A 84 20.30 34.47 12.11
C GLU A 84 21.62 34.20 12.82
N GLU A 85 21.53 33.50 13.96
CA GLU A 85 22.67 32.96 14.71
C GLU A 85 22.62 31.43 14.66
N GLU A 86 23.72 30.82 14.24
CA GLU A 86 23.92 29.38 14.36
C GLU A 86 24.45 29.04 15.74
N TYR A 87 23.81 28.11 16.43
CA TYR A 87 24.25 27.62 17.76
C TYR A 87 24.04 26.10 17.86
N HIS A 88 24.82 25.48 18.75
CA HIS A 88 24.61 24.08 19.07
C HIS A 88 23.66 23.96 20.26
N ASP A 89 22.62 23.14 20.11
CA ASP A 89 21.72 22.84 21.22
C ASP A 89 22.37 21.91 22.25
N SER A 90 21.68 21.62 23.36
CA SER A 90 22.14 20.71 24.41
C SER A 90 22.47 19.30 23.94
N ASP A 91 21.96 18.89 22.79
CA ASP A 91 22.17 17.58 22.16
C ASP A 91 23.33 17.61 21.14
N GLY A 92 23.97 18.79 20.95
CA GLY A 92 25.04 19.01 19.96
C GLY A 92 24.60 19.17 18.54
N ASP A 93 23.30 19.32 18.28
CA ASP A 93 22.76 19.54 16.94
C ASP A 93 22.85 21.04 16.58
N LEU A 94 23.30 21.34 15.35
CA LEU A 94 23.38 22.70 14.83
C LEU A 94 21.96 23.24 14.58
N ARG A 95 21.64 24.39 15.22
CA ARG A 95 20.36 25.10 15.06
C ARG A 95 20.57 26.55 14.72
N THR A 96 19.58 27.15 14.09
CA THR A 96 19.53 28.59 13.78
C THR A 96 18.49 29.27 14.64
N ARG A 97 18.81 30.46 15.15
CA ARG A 97 17.90 31.35 15.87
C ARG A 97 17.86 32.70 15.18
N THR A 98 16.68 33.20 14.87
CA THR A 98 16.50 34.54 14.33
C THR A 98 16.74 35.55 15.44
N LEU A 99 17.67 36.49 15.20
CA LEU A 99 17.99 37.58 16.11
C LEU A 99 17.25 38.88 15.74
N ASP A 100 17.17 39.15 14.43
CA ASP A 100 16.49 40.35 13.91
C ASP A 100 15.93 40.06 12.52
N SER A 101 14.77 40.65 12.23
CA SER A 101 14.15 40.57 10.92
C SER A 101 13.23 41.73 10.68
N GLY A 102 13.14 42.19 9.43
CA GLY A 102 12.23 43.25 9.08
C GLY A 102 11.94 43.32 7.59
N GLN A 103 10.87 44.05 7.28
CA GLN A 103 10.43 44.26 5.90
C GLN A 103 9.92 45.69 5.75
N ARG A 104 10.35 46.36 4.68
CA ARG A 104 9.93 47.74 4.32
C ARG A 104 9.77 47.86 2.84
N SER A 105 8.78 48.64 2.40
CA SER A 105 8.52 48.97 0.99
C SER A 105 8.14 50.45 0.85
N THR A 106 8.36 50.98 -0.32
CA THR A 106 7.98 52.38 -0.68
C THR A 106 7.19 52.36 -1.99
N ARG A 107 6.60 53.51 -2.35
CA ARG A 107 5.93 53.68 -3.64
C ARG A 107 6.93 53.58 -4.79
N PHE A 108 6.48 53.06 -5.92
CA PHE A 108 7.25 53.02 -7.16
C PHE A 108 6.32 53.13 -8.38
N ARG A 109 6.87 53.33 -9.56
CA ARG A 109 6.15 53.21 -10.83
C ARG A 109 6.58 51.94 -11.53
N LEU A 110 5.63 51.29 -12.19
CA LEU A 110 5.89 50.20 -13.12
C LEU A 110 5.72 50.74 -14.55
N SER A 111 6.72 50.55 -15.39
CA SER A 111 6.68 50.99 -16.80
C SER A 111 6.77 49.75 -17.70
N ASP A 112 5.86 49.65 -18.66
CA ASP A 112 5.94 48.74 -19.79
C ASP A 112 5.99 49.51 -21.12
N ASN A 113 5.91 48.80 -22.26
CA ASN A 113 5.91 49.44 -23.60
C ASN A 113 4.61 50.22 -23.90
N SER A 114 3.56 50.07 -23.09
CA SER A 114 2.23 50.64 -23.30
C SER A 114 1.95 51.86 -22.39
N GLY A 115 2.71 52.02 -21.28
CA GLY A 115 2.49 53.11 -20.36
C GLY A 115 3.20 52.96 -19.01
N THR A 116 2.81 53.82 -18.05
CA THR A 116 3.32 53.80 -16.68
C THR A 116 2.18 53.67 -15.67
N LEU A 117 2.37 52.85 -14.63
CA LEU A 117 1.41 52.53 -13.58
C LEU A 117 1.99 52.90 -12.21
N ALA A 118 1.28 53.69 -11.43
CA ALA A 118 1.67 53.97 -10.04
C ALA A 118 1.37 52.74 -9.16
N VAL A 119 2.37 52.28 -8.41
CA VAL A 119 2.24 51.11 -7.51
C VAL A 119 2.45 51.56 -6.08
N ASN A 120 1.47 51.28 -5.22
CA ASN A 120 1.54 51.71 -3.83
C ASN A 120 1.36 50.51 -2.84
N PRO A 121 2.46 49.88 -2.42
CA PRO A 121 2.40 48.77 -1.45
C PRO A 121 1.94 49.20 -0.05
N THR A 122 2.08 50.46 0.30
CA THR A 122 1.75 50.95 1.67
C THR A 122 0.26 51.14 1.90
N LEU A 123 -0.55 51.16 0.83
CA LEU A 123 -2.02 51.18 0.93
C LEU A 123 -2.62 49.77 1.02
N SER A 124 -1.81 48.75 1.09
CA SER A 124 -2.28 47.35 1.17
C SER A 124 -2.87 47.08 2.54
N THR A 125 -4.07 46.51 2.56
CA THR A 125 -4.72 45.96 3.77
C THR A 125 -4.41 44.49 4.00
N SER A 126 -3.78 43.82 3.02
CA SER A 126 -3.43 42.43 3.04
C SER A 126 -1.92 42.19 3.06
N SER A 127 -1.47 41.06 3.56
CA SER A 127 -0.06 40.66 3.46
C SER A 127 0.32 40.40 2.00
N ILE A 128 1.35 41.13 1.50
CA ILE A 128 1.89 40.92 0.16
C ILE A 128 2.89 39.78 0.20
N ASP A 129 2.78 38.81 -0.72
CA ASP A 129 3.80 37.80 -0.92
C ASP A 129 4.95 38.39 -1.79
N TRP A 130 6.05 38.70 -1.13
CA TRP A 130 7.25 39.20 -1.78
C TRP A 130 8.15 38.04 -2.18
N ALA A 131 7.90 37.49 -3.35
CA ALA A 131 8.66 36.40 -3.92
C ALA A 131 9.93 36.91 -4.64
N VAL A 132 10.78 37.61 -3.89
CA VAL A 132 11.99 38.27 -4.38
C VAL A 132 13.21 37.41 -4.12
N SER A 133 14.15 37.36 -5.06
CA SER A 133 15.40 36.63 -4.95
C SER A 133 16.32 37.25 -3.90
N ARG A 134 17.12 36.41 -3.24
CA ARG A 134 18.09 36.89 -2.26
C ARG A 134 19.23 37.64 -2.95
N THR A 135 19.41 38.92 -2.62
CA THR A 135 20.41 39.79 -3.23
C THR A 135 21.73 39.86 -2.42
N TYR A 136 21.67 39.61 -1.11
CA TYR A 136 22.85 39.65 -0.26
C TYR A 136 22.83 38.52 0.76
N ARG A 137 23.99 37.88 0.98
CA ARG A 137 24.23 36.91 2.07
C ARG A 137 25.69 37.04 2.53
N LYS A 138 25.90 37.28 3.81
CA LYS A 138 27.23 37.29 4.45
C LYS A 138 27.20 36.46 5.73
N ARG A 139 28.23 35.65 5.93
CA ARG A 139 28.45 34.95 7.19
C ARG A 139 29.62 35.60 7.90
N GLN A 140 29.44 35.88 9.20
CA GLN A 140 30.49 36.47 10.05
C GLN A 140 30.47 35.74 11.43
N GLY A 141 31.36 34.79 11.59
CA GLY A 141 31.29 33.85 12.72
C GLY A 141 30.03 33.01 12.68
N ASP A 142 29.28 33.03 13.76
CA ASP A 142 28.01 32.27 13.90
C ASP A 142 26.79 33.09 13.37
N LEU A 143 27.01 34.30 12.93
CA LEU A 143 25.96 35.20 12.41
C LEU A 143 25.84 35.10 10.90
N ILE A 144 24.59 34.98 10.42
CA ILE A 144 24.23 34.95 9.00
C ILE A 144 23.32 36.16 8.69
N TYR A 145 23.82 37.06 7.85
CA TYR A 145 23.09 38.21 7.35
C TYR A 145 22.52 37.90 5.99
N SER A 146 21.22 38.08 5.81
CA SER A 146 20.53 37.88 4.51
C SER A 146 19.66 39.07 4.17
N GLU A 147 19.64 39.47 2.89
CA GLU A 147 18.76 40.53 2.37
C GLU A 147 18.14 40.15 1.04
N TRP A 148 16.94 40.64 0.83
CA TRP A 148 16.17 40.56 -0.42
C TRP A 148 15.73 41.96 -0.76
N THR A 149 16.16 42.46 -1.93
CA THR A 149 15.92 43.87 -2.31
C THR A 149 15.40 43.97 -3.72
N LEU A 150 14.49 44.93 -3.97
CA LEU A 150 14.11 45.38 -5.30
C LEU A 150 14.63 46.78 -5.52
N SER A 151 15.31 47.00 -6.63
CA SER A 151 15.94 48.27 -7.01
C SER A 151 15.36 48.82 -8.32
N GLU A 152 15.58 50.10 -8.57
CA GLU A 152 15.22 50.76 -9.82
C GLU A 152 15.86 50.05 -11.02
N GLY A 153 15.13 49.95 -12.14
CA GLY A 153 15.59 49.32 -13.38
C GLY A 153 15.38 47.80 -13.43
N GLN A 154 14.96 47.14 -12.33
CA GLN A 154 14.63 45.72 -12.32
C GLN A 154 13.25 45.47 -12.94
N THR A 155 13.12 44.39 -13.71
CA THR A 155 11.84 43.92 -14.21
C THR A 155 11.17 43.06 -13.13
N VAL A 156 9.89 43.32 -12.89
CA VAL A 156 9.07 42.57 -11.92
C VAL A 156 7.72 42.23 -12.51
N GLU A 157 7.14 41.16 -12.00
CA GLU A 157 5.76 40.80 -12.24
C GLU A 157 4.94 41.00 -10.97
N LEU A 158 3.79 41.64 -11.11
CA LEU A 158 2.89 41.99 -10.01
C LEU A 158 1.54 41.33 -10.22
N LEU A 159 0.99 40.79 -9.13
CA LEU A 159 -0.38 40.38 -9.03
C LEU A 159 -1.08 41.19 -7.95
N GLY A 160 -2.11 41.93 -8.34
CA GLY A 160 -2.81 42.86 -7.44
C GLY A 160 -4.07 43.41 -8.08
N ARG A 161 -4.54 44.55 -7.59
CA ARG A 161 -5.79 45.17 -8.02
C ARG A 161 -5.56 46.62 -8.45
N VAL A 162 -6.15 46.98 -9.56
CA VAL A 162 -6.23 48.42 -9.96
C VAL A 162 -7.43 49.02 -9.26
N GLN A 163 -7.21 50.13 -8.55
CA GLN A 163 -8.24 50.87 -7.84
C GLN A 163 -9.07 51.70 -8.83
N PRO A 164 -10.42 51.54 -8.84
CA PRO A 164 -11.24 52.33 -9.77
C PRO A 164 -11.03 53.87 -9.58
N GLY A 165 -10.91 54.58 -10.66
CA GLY A 165 -10.79 56.05 -10.70
C GLY A 165 -9.39 56.62 -10.42
N SER A 166 -8.51 55.97 -9.67
CA SER A 166 -7.16 56.50 -9.36
C SER A 166 -6.05 55.95 -10.23
N ARG A 167 -6.30 54.91 -11.03
CA ARG A 167 -5.30 54.15 -11.80
C ARG A 167 -4.05 53.76 -10.98
N THR A 168 -4.25 53.55 -9.66
CA THR A 168 -3.19 53.12 -8.74
C THR A 168 -3.29 51.61 -8.52
N PHE A 169 -2.18 50.92 -8.66
CA PHE A 169 -2.10 49.51 -8.35
C PHE A 169 -1.88 49.33 -6.84
N VAL A 170 -2.77 48.54 -6.21
CA VAL A 170 -2.77 48.27 -4.77
C VAL A 170 -2.81 46.76 -4.54
N PHE A 171 -2.31 46.36 -3.39
CA PHE A 171 -2.25 44.95 -2.99
C PHE A 171 -3.32 44.59 -1.94
N ASN A 172 -4.56 44.96 -2.22
CA ASN A 172 -5.69 44.59 -1.39
C ASN A 172 -6.15 43.18 -1.70
N ASN A 173 -6.82 42.55 -0.73
CA ASN A 173 -7.33 41.21 -0.89
C ASN A 173 -8.18 41.11 -2.15
N LEU A 174 -7.80 40.22 -3.03
CA LEU A 174 -8.52 39.94 -4.27
C LEU A 174 -9.66 38.98 -3.94
N ASP A 175 -10.73 39.36 -3.32
CA ASP A 175 -11.96 38.63 -2.90
C ASP A 175 -12.11 37.10 -3.22
N VAL A 176 -11.10 36.46 -3.75
CA VAL A 176 -11.05 35.12 -4.33
C VAL A 176 -9.93 34.28 -3.74
N ASN A 177 -9.43 34.56 -2.55
CA ASN A 177 -8.28 33.87 -1.90
C ASN A 177 -6.98 33.87 -2.74
N LEU A 178 -6.82 34.84 -3.62
CA LEU A 178 -5.60 35.05 -4.41
C LEU A 178 -4.72 36.06 -3.67
N PRO A 179 -3.57 35.64 -3.12
CA PRO A 179 -2.68 36.59 -2.43
C PRO A 179 -2.08 37.55 -3.44
N PRO A 180 -1.95 38.82 -3.08
CA PRO A 180 -1.19 39.77 -3.90
C PRO A 180 0.29 39.40 -3.88
N ILE A 181 0.93 39.39 -5.07
CA ILE A 181 2.30 38.91 -5.24
C ILE A 181 3.15 40.01 -5.93
N VAL A 182 4.38 40.13 -5.47
CA VAL A 182 5.45 40.86 -6.14
C VAL A 182 6.63 39.94 -6.33
N THR A 183 7.06 39.75 -7.57
CA THR A 183 8.17 38.84 -7.86
C THR A 183 9.15 39.43 -8.88
N ASP A 184 10.44 39.16 -8.66
CA ASP A 184 11.54 39.43 -9.61
C ASP A 184 11.79 38.26 -10.57
N SER A 185 11.07 37.18 -10.37
CA SER A 185 10.95 36.02 -11.27
C SER A 185 9.60 36.05 -11.99
N SER A 186 9.16 34.98 -12.60
CA SER A 186 7.83 34.93 -13.20
C SER A 186 6.74 34.55 -12.15
N LEU A 187 5.52 35.09 -12.34
CA LEU A 187 4.32 34.67 -11.60
C LEU A 187 4.06 33.17 -11.78
N GLN A 188 4.44 32.63 -12.92
CA GLN A 188 4.40 31.20 -13.20
C GLN A 188 5.27 30.39 -12.23
N ALA A 189 6.49 30.87 -11.91
CA ALA A 189 7.34 30.17 -10.92
C ALA A 189 6.73 30.25 -9.51
N ALA A 190 6.05 31.35 -9.16
CA ALA A 190 5.30 31.47 -7.91
C ALA A 190 4.11 30.49 -7.89
N GLY A 191 3.33 30.45 -8.98
CA GLY A 191 2.25 29.49 -9.17
C GLY A 191 2.71 28.03 -9.10
N GLY A 192 3.89 27.71 -9.67
CA GLY A 192 4.52 26.39 -9.60
C GLY A 192 4.87 25.96 -8.17
N ARG A 193 5.34 26.92 -7.32
CA ARG A 193 5.57 26.61 -5.89
C ARG A 193 4.28 26.30 -5.13
N SER A 194 3.21 27.06 -5.39
CA SER A 194 1.88 26.79 -4.82
C SER A 194 1.31 25.46 -5.31
N LEU A 195 1.49 25.14 -6.60
CA LEU A 195 1.11 23.85 -7.18
C LEU A 195 1.82 22.66 -6.50
N LEU A 196 3.13 22.77 -6.27
CA LEU A 196 3.89 21.73 -5.58
C LEU A 196 3.39 21.52 -4.15
N ARG A 197 3.17 22.61 -3.39
CA ARG A 197 2.61 22.53 -2.04
C ARG A 197 1.23 21.87 -2.04
N ALA A 198 0.36 22.27 -2.96
CA ALA A 198 -0.96 21.70 -3.13
C ALA A 198 -0.89 20.19 -3.44
N ALA A 199 -0.04 19.78 -4.38
CA ALA A 199 0.15 18.37 -4.74
C ALA A 199 0.59 17.51 -3.55
N LEU A 200 1.53 17.99 -2.73
CA LEU A 200 1.99 17.26 -1.55
C LEU A 200 0.89 17.16 -0.47
N ILE A 201 0.13 18.24 -0.22
CA ILE A 201 -0.96 18.25 0.76
C ILE A 201 -2.10 17.33 0.31
N ILE A 202 -2.50 17.38 -0.96
CA ILE A 202 -3.56 16.53 -1.52
C ILE A 202 -3.12 15.06 -1.54
N SER A 203 -1.83 14.77 -1.84
CA SER A 203 -1.28 13.42 -1.76
C SER A 203 -1.30 12.87 -0.33
N LEU A 204 -0.95 13.70 0.66
CA LEU A 204 -1.07 13.34 2.08
C LEU A 204 -2.53 13.06 2.45
N ALA A 205 -3.46 13.92 2.01
CA ALA A 205 -4.89 13.72 2.24
C ALA A 205 -5.39 12.40 1.65
N ALA A 206 -5.01 12.04 0.43
CA ALA A 206 -5.36 10.77 -0.19
C ALA A 206 -4.83 9.56 0.60
N GLY A 207 -3.60 9.65 1.11
CA GLY A 207 -3.03 8.65 2.01
C GLY A 207 -3.81 8.52 3.33
N LEU A 208 -4.21 9.65 3.94
CA LEU A 208 -5.00 9.69 5.16
C LEU A 208 -6.42 9.10 4.97
N VAL A 209 -7.06 9.31 3.81
CA VAL A 209 -8.35 8.66 3.49
C VAL A 209 -8.18 7.15 3.45
N SER A 210 -7.18 6.66 2.69
CA SER A 210 -6.92 5.24 2.55
C SER A 210 -6.63 4.58 3.90
N LEU A 211 -5.81 5.21 4.73
CA LEU A 211 -5.51 4.77 6.09
C LEU A 211 -6.74 4.82 6.99
N GLY A 212 -7.51 5.91 6.95
CA GLY A 212 -8.70 6.13 7.77
C GLY A 212 -9.78 5.08 7.51
N VAL A 213 -10.10 4.82 6.24
CA VAL A 213 -11.06 3.78 5.86
C VAL A 213 -10.58 2.40 6.30
N ALA A 214 -9.27 2.08 6.12
CA ALA A 214 -8.71 0.83 6.59
C ALA A 214 -8.85 0.64 8.10
N LEU A 215 -8.50 1.66 8.89
CA LEU A 215 -8.62 1.61 10.35
C LEU A 215 -10.08 1.46 10.80
N LEU A 216 -11.03 2.14 10.15
CA LEU A 216 -12.44 1.99 10.44
C LEU A 216 -12.93 0.55 10.18
N LEU A 217 -12.64 -0.01 8.99
CA LEU A 217 -13.06 -1.36 8.64
C LEU A 217 -12.44 -2.42 9.57
N ILE A 218 -11.15 -2.29 9.90
CA ILE A 218 -10.45 -3.16 10.85
C ILE A 218 -11.05 -3.02 12.26
N GLY A 219 -11.28 -1.81 12.72
CA GLY A 219 -11.86 -1.54 14.03
C GLY A 219 -13.29 -2.06 14.18
N LEU A 220 -14.11 -1.97 13.13
CA LEU A 220 -15.44 -2.59 13.04
C LEU A 220 -15.39 -4.12 12.97
N GLY A 221 -14.20 -4.71 12.79
CA GLY A 221 -13.99 -6.16 12.77
C GLY A 221 -14.25 -6.80 11.42
N VAL A 222 -14.19 -6.03 10.35
CA VAL A 222 -14.26 -6.57 9.00
C VAL A 222 -13.00 -7.39 8.74
N HIS A 223 -13.14 -8.72 8.70
CA HIS A 223 -12.04 -9.67 8.51
C HIS A 223 -12.17 -10.46 7.21
N ARG A 224 -13.40 -10.58 6.65
CA ARG A 224 -13.62 -11.26 5.37
C ARG A 224 -13.07 -10.42 4.23
N PHE A 225 -12.18 -11.02 3.44
CA PHE A 225 -11.46 -10.33 2.36
C PHE A 225 -12.38 -9.62 1.36
N ILE A 226 -13.38 -10.33 0.83
CA ILE A 226 -14.33 -9.76 -0.15
C ILE A 226 -15.10 -8.57 0.43
N LEU A 227 -15.58 -8.70 1.67
CA LEU A 227 -16.30 -7.61 2.33
C LEU A 227 -15.40 -6.39 2.55
N TYR A 228 -14.14 -6.61 2.94
CA TYR A 228 -13.16 -5.53 3.09
C TYR A 228 -12.92 -4.79 1.76
N VAL A 229 -12.63 -5.53 0.68
CA VAL A 229 -12.36 -4.95 -0.64
C VAL A 229 -13.58 -4.21 -1.18
N SER A 230 -14.77 -4.79 -1.07
CA SER A 230 -16.02 -4.16 -1.53
C SER A 230 -16.33 -2.87 -0.76
N ALA A 231 -16.22 -2.90 0.58
CA ALA A 231 -16.45 -1.72 1.42
C ALA A 231 -15.38 -0.64 1.17
N MET A 232 -14.11 -1.03 1.06
CA MET A 232 -13.02 -0.13 0.74
C MET A 232 -13.23 0.54 -0.61
N THR A 233 -13.57 -0.23 -1.65
CA THR A 233 -13.88 0.28 -2.99
C THR A 233 -15.02 1.29 -2.94
N LEU A 234 -16.15 0.93 -2.32
CA LEU A 234 -17.33 1.79 -2.25
C LEU A 234 -17.04 3.11 -1.53
N ILE A 235 -16.47 3.02 -0.32
CA ILE A 235 -16.23 4.20 0.52
C ILE A 235 -15.17 5.12 -0.11
N MET A 236 -14.06 4.57 -0.60
CA MET A 236 -12.99 5.36 -1.23
C MET A 236 -13.50 6.02 -2.52
N THR A 237 -14.20 5.28 -3.38
CA THR A 237 -14.75 5.82 -4.63
C THR A 237 -15.75 6.92 -4.35
N ALA A 238 -16.70 6.70 -3.42
CA ALA A 238 -17.69 7.71 -3.04
C ALA A 238 -17.05 8.97 -2.44
N TYR A 239 -16.02 8.78 -1.58
CA TYR A 239 -15.32 9.90 -0.96
C TYR A 239 -14.56 10.75 -1.99
N PHE A 240 -13.75 10.14 -2.86
CA PHE A 240 -13.01 10.86 -3.90
C PHE A 240 -13.94 11.49 -4.93
N TRP A 241 -15.01 10.79 -5.32
CA TRP A 241 -16.02 11.36 -6.20
C TRP A 241 -16.67 12.59 -5.59
N GLY A 242 -17.15 12.49 -4.34
CA GLY A 242 -17.78 13.60 -3.63
C GLY A 242 -16.85 14.80 -3.48
N GLN A 243 -15.60 14.57 -3.07
CA GLN A 243 -14.59 15.64 -2.98
C GLN A 243 -14.25 16.23 -4.36
N GLY A 244 -14.11 15.40 -5.38
CA GLY A 244 -13.80 15.84 -6.75
C GLY A 244 -14.88 16.78 -7.30
N VAL A 245 -16.16 16.39 -7.22
CA VAL A 245 -17.28 17.21 -7.68
C VAL A 245 -17.38 18.52 -6.89
N TYR A 246 -17.30 18.45 -5.56
CA TYR A 246 -17.39 19.63 -4.69
C TYR A 246 -16.27 20.65 -4.97
N GLN A 247 -15.03 20.19 -5.10
CA GLN A 247 -13.91 21.08 -5.34
C GLN A 247 -13.90 21.62 -6.78
N LEU A 248 -14.38 20.83 -7.74
CA LEU A 248 -14.51 21.26 -9.13
C LEU A 248 -15.53 22.39 -9.27
N GLU A 249 -16.69 22.25 -8.64
CA GLU A 249 -17.69 23.32 -8.61
C GLU A 249 -17.15 24.61 -7.99
N ARG A 250 -16.45 24.53 -6.86
CA ARG A 250 -15.81 25.70 -6.22
C ARG A 250 -14.76 26.35 -7.09
N ASP A 251 -13.97 25.57 -7.82
CA ASP A 251 -12.96 26.10 -8.73
C ASP A 251 -13.58 26.89 -9.88
N TRP A 252 -14.68 26.39 -10.44
CA TRP A 252 -15.45 27.09 -11.47
C TRP A 252 -16.11 28.37 -10.94
N GLN A 253 -16.73 28.33 -9.78
CA GLN A 253 -17.32 29.51 -9.16
C GLN A 253 -16.29 30.62 -8.92
N ARG A 254 -15.07 30.27 -8.50
CA ARG A 254 -13.97 31.22 -8.34
C ARG A 254 -13.50 31.81 -9.68
N ALA A 255 -13.38 30.97 -10.71
CA ALA A 255 -13.06 31.46 -12.05
C ALA A 255 -14.12 32.41 -12.58
N ALA A 256 -15.39 32.08 -12.39
CA ALA A 256 -16.50 32.93 -12.78
C ALA A 256 -16.49 34.28 -12.05
N SER A 257 -16.24 34.29 -10.74
CA SER A 257 -16.18 35.54 -9.97
C SER A 257 -15.06 36.47 -10.43
N LEU A 258 -13.87 35.91 -10.75
CA LEU A 258 -12.76 36.70 -11.34
C LEU A 258 -13.12 37.30 -12.68
N TYR A 259 -13.76 36.50 -13.56
CA TYR A 259 -14.19 36.95 -14.87
C TYR A 259 -15.25 38.07 -14.77
N GLN A 260 -16.25 37.88 -13.92
CA GLN A 260 -17.31 38.87 -13.67
C GLN A 260 -16.76 40.19 -13.08
N MET A 261 -15.78 40.15 -12.17
CA MET A 261 -15.15 41.33 -11.62
C MET A 261 -14.47 42.18 -12.73
N ARG A 262 -13.84 41.54 -13.71
CA ARG A 262 -13.26 42.26 -14.86
C ARG A 262 -14.33 42.77 -15.82
N LEU A 263 -15.33 41.92 -16.13
CA LEU A 263 -16.41 42.29 -17.04
C LEU A 263 -17.18 43.54 -16.55
N THR A 264 -17.48 43.61 -15.24
CA THR A 264 -18.21 44.73 -14.64
C THR A 264 -17.38 46.00 -14.47
N ALA A 265 -16.07 45.91 -14.49
CA ALA A 265 -15.15 47.05 -14.34
C ALA A 265 -14.80 47.70 -15.68
N ILE A 266 -15.16 47.11 -16.80
CA ILE A 266 -14.90 47.64 -18.14
C ILE A 266 -16.04 48.60 -18.50
N ASP A 267 -15.66 49.74 -19.11
CA ASP A 267 -16.61 50.77 -19.58
C ASP A 267 -17.54 50.20 -20.68
N PRO A 268 -18.73 50.79 -20.90
CA PRO A 268 -19.67 50.35 -21.94
C PRO A 268 -19.08 50.33 -23.37
N GLU A 269 -18.05 51.12 -23.63
CA GLU A 269 -17.28 51.13 -24.89
C GLU A 269 -15.83 50.71 -24.63
N PRO A 270 -15.52 49.41 -24.47
CA PRO A 270 -14.18 48.94 -24.18
C PRO A 270 -13.22 49.15 -25.36
N THR A 271 -11.99 49.49 -25.02
CA THR A 271 -10.89 49.61 -26.03
C THR A 271 -10.58 48.23 -26.62
N LEU A 272 -9.87 48.21 -27.78
CA LEU A 272 -9.45 46.96 -28.40
C LEU A 272 -8.59 46.11 -27.45
N GLU A 273 -7.70 46.73 -26.70
CA GLU A 273 -6.80 46.09 -25.73
C GLU A 273 -7.61 45.48 -24.58
N GLN A 274 -8.62 46.15 -24.04
CA GLN A 274 -9.50 45.64 -23.00
C GLN A 274 -10.32 44.42 -23.45
N ARG A 275 -10.85 44.48 -24.69
CA ARG A 275 -11.57 43.35 -25.31
C ARG A 275 -10.63 42.13 -25.49
N THR A 276 -9.41 42.41 -25.97
CA THR A 276 -8.40 41.38 -26.18
C THR A 276 -8.00 40.72 -24.87
N ASP A 277 -7.81 41.50 -23.81
CA ASP A 277 -7.44 40.98 -22.48
C ASP A 277 -8.55 40.10 -21.86
N LEU A 278 -9.83 40.53 -21.99
CA LEU A 278 -10.96 39.74 -21.51
C LEU A 278 -11.13 38.43 -22.29
N LEU A 279 -10.92 38.45 -23.61
CA LEU A 279 -10.89 37.26 -24.45
C LEU A 279 -9.74 36.32 -24.08
N ALA A 280 -8.55 36.86 -23.83
CA ALA A 280 -7.40 36.09 -23.37
C ALA A 280 -7.70 35.38 -22.06
N MET A 281 -8.33 36.09 -21.11
CA MET A 281 -8.77 35.48 -19.84
C MET A 281 -9.80 34.35 -20.05
N GLN A 282 -10.82 34.55 -20.89
CA GLN A 282 -11.80 33.53 -21.21
C GLN A 282 -11.15 32.28 -21.82
N LEU A 283 -10.22 32.48 -22.78
CA LEU A 283 -9.49 31.38 -23.39
C LEU A 283 -8.56 30.67 -22.41
N LEU A 284 -7.91 31.34 -21.47
CA LEU A 284 -7.09 30.74 -20.41
C LEU A 284 -7.94 29.90 -19.46
N ILE A 285 -9.12 30.39 -19.08
CA ILE A 285 -10.07 29.63 -18.24
C ILE A 285 -10.52 28.34 -18.96
N THR A 286 -10.92 28.44 -20.23
CA THR A 286 -11.38 27.32 -21.03
C THR A 286 -10.27 26.36 -21.41
N ARG A 287 -9.02 26.84 -21.58
CA ARG A 287 -7.85 25.98 -21.80
C ARG A 287 -7.55 25.07 -20.61
N GLY A 288 -7.75 25.58 -19.40
CA GLY A 288 -7.57 24.79 -18.16
C GLY A 288 -8.67 23.73 -17.92
N ALA A 289 -9.77 23.82 -18.68
CA ALA A 289 -10.94 22.92 -18.57
C ALA A 289 -10.85 21.68 -19.48
N GLN A 290 -9.67 21.24 -19.85
CA GLN A 290 -9.45 20.24 -20.91
C GLN A 290 -9.63 18.76 -20.56
N PRO A 291 -9.57 18.25 -19.31
CA PRO A 291 -9.91 16.84 -19.04
C PRO A 291 -11.39 16.56 -19.35
N TRP A 292 -11.66 15.39 -19.92
CA TRP A 292 -13.02 14.97 -20.29
C TRP A 292 -14.08 15.09 -19.15
N PRO A 293 -13.76 14.96 -17.83
CA PRO A 293 -14.75 15.17 -16.80
C PRO A 293 -15.25 16.61 -16.72
N ASP A 294 -14.37 17.62 -16.92
CA ASP A 294 -14.76 19.02 -16.94
C ASP A 294 -15.75 19.30 -18.08
N ARG A 295 -15.53 18.71 -19.26
CA ARG A 295 -16.43 18.84 -20.40
C ARG A 295 -17.80 18.20 -20.15
N LEU A 296 -17.86 17.02 -19.55
CA LEU A 296 -19.12 16.33 -19.26
C LEU A 296 -20.03 17.09 -18.30
N PHE A 297 -19.45 17.72 -17.28
CA PHE A 297 -20.23 18.35 -16.23
C PHE A 297 -20.44 19.86 -16.43
N PHE A 298 -19.57 20.55 -17.16
CA PHE A 298 -19.52 22.02 -17.18
C PHE A 298 -19.60 22.65 -18.57
N GLU A 299 -19.55 21.91 -19.66
CA GLU A 299 -19.65 22.51 -21.00
C GLU A 299 -20.98 23.24 -21.23
N ARG A 300 -22.06 22.81 -20.56
CA ARG A 300 -23.37 23.50 -20.55
C ARG A 300 -23.41 24.73 -19.63
N LEU A 301 -22.61 24.74 -18.56
CA LEU A 301 -22.55 25.82 -17.57
C LEU A 301 -21.52 26.88 -17.93
N ALA A 302 -20.50 26.56 -18.74
CA ALA A 302 -19.46 27.49 -19.13
C ALA A 302 -20.01 28.71 -19.90
N GLY A 303 -21.00 28.51 -20.77
CA GLY A 303 -21.63 29.60 -21.50
C GLY A 303 -22.35 30.61 -20.63
N ASP A 304 -22.94 30.19 -19.53
CA ASP A 304 -23.67 31.06 -18.58
C ASP A 304 -22.72 31.79 -17.65
N TYR A 305 -21.61 31.21 -17.28
CA TYR A 305 -20.62 31.80 -16.36
C TYR A 305 -19.63 32.74 -17.06
N PHE A 306 -19.35 32.55 -18.34
CA PHE A 306 -18.34 33.29 -19.11
C PHE A 306 -18.96 33.83 -20.40
N PRO A 307 -19.88 34.83 -20.33
CA PRO A 307 -20.47 35.39 -21.52
C PRO A 307 -19.39 36.01 -22.41
N THR A 308 -19.48 35.72 -23.69
CA THR A 308 -18.56 36.28 -24.67
C THR A 308 -18.84 37.76 -24.85
N PRO A 309 -17.82 38.65 -24.79
CA PRO A 309 -18.02 40.08 -25.02
C PRO A 309 -18.66 40.31 -26.39
N GLU A 310 -19.64 41.21 -26.47
CA GLU A 310 -20.24 41.61 -27.74
C GLU A 310 -19.24 42.34 -28.64
N GLY A 311 -19.32 42.14 -29.95
CA GLY A 311 -18.48 42.84 -30.93
C GLY A 311 -17.03 42.33 -31.04
N ILE A 312 -16.84 40.97 -31.02
CA ILE A 312 -15.51 40.39 -31.21
C ILE A 312 -15.00 40.59 -32.62
N ASP A 313 -13.98 41.46 -32.74
CA ASP A 313 -13.18 41.59 -33.95
C ASP A 313 -12.26 40.37 -34.13
N PRO A 314 -12.16 39.80 -35.37
CA PRO A 314 -11.19 38.76 -35.70
C PRO A 314 -9.73 39.10 -35.28
N GLN A 315 -9.36 40.39 -35.35
CA GLN A 315 -8.05 40.87 -34.91
C GLN A 315 -7.86 40.69 -33.39
N ALA A 316 -8.84 41.06 -32.56
CA ALA A 316 -8.80 40.91 -31.12
C ALA A 316 -8.61 39.45 -30.73
N ARG A 317 -9.32 38.52 -31.42
CA ARG A 317 -9.19 37.08 -31.20
C ARG A 317 -7.79 36.57 -31.54
N GLN A 318 -7.20 36.99 -32.66
CA GLN A 318 -5.87 36.57 -33.08
C GLN A 318 -4.80 37.06 -32.10
N ILE A 319 -4.92 38.31 -31.63
CA ILE A 319 -4.01 38.88 -30.62
C ILE A 319 -4.12 38.14 -29.30
N ALA A 320 -5.36 37.84 -28.83
CA ALA A 320 -5.61 37.08 -27.64
C ALA A 320 -4.99 35.66 -27.70
N VAL A 321 -5.17 34.97 -28.83
CA VAL A 321 -4.56 33.66 -29.06
C VAL A 321 -3.03 33.73 -29.00
N ASN A 322 -2.43 34.72 -29.63
CA ASN A 322 -0.98 34.90 -29.58
C ASN A 322 -0.47 35.24 -28.16
N GLN A 323 -1.20 36.05 -27.43
CA GLN A 323 -0.88 36.37 -26.02
C GLN A 323 -0.90 35.15 -25.14
N ILE A 324 -1.88 34.27 -25.34
CA ILE A 324 -1.99 33.00 -24.59
C ILE A 324 -0.90 32.00 -24.97
N ALA A 325 -0.53 31.93 -26.25
CA ALA A 325 0.52 31.03 -26.72
C ALA A 325 1.88 31.31 -26.04
N LEU A 326 2.09 32.54 -25.59
CA LEU A 326 3.28 32.97 -24.86
C LEU A 326 3.22 32.65 -23.35
N GLN A 327 2.06 32.29 -22.83
CA GLN A 327 1.88 31.93 -21.41
C GLN A 327 1.84 30.44 -21.21
N PRO A 328 2.93 29.77 -20.77
CA PRO A 328 2.94 28.38 -20.46
C PRO A 328 2.14 28.12 -19.17
N SER A 329 1.61 26.87 -19.04
CA SER A 329 0.92 26.44 -17.82
C SER A 329 1.88 26.39 -16.63
N ASN A 330 1.35 26.63 -15.42
CA ASN A 330 2.12 26.50 -14.19
C ASN A 330 2.64 25.06 -14.03
N ARG A 331 3.94 24.93 -13.82
CA ARG A 331 4.63 23.66 -13.54
C ARG A 331 5.60 23.90 -12.40
N PHE A 332 5.85 22.87 -11.62
CA PHE A 332 6.96 22.98 -10.69
C PHE A 332 8.24 22.40 -11.33
N ASP A 333 9.34 23.13 -11.21
CA ASP A 333 10.61 22.83 -11.92
C ASP A 333 11.46 21.76 -11.19
N ASN A 334 11.05 21.32 -10.00
CA ASN A 334 11.86 20.41 -9.21
C ASN A 334 11.69 18.94 -9.67
N THR A 335 12.49 18.54 -10.66
CA THR A 335 12.50 17.19 -11.22
C THR A 335 12.76 16.11 -10.17
N TRP A 336 13.58 16.39 -9.15
CA TRP A 336 13.84 15.43 -8.08
C TRP A 336 12.59 15.09 -7.25
N VAL A 337 11.74 16.09 -7.00
CA VAL A 337 10.46 15.85 -6.30
C VAL A 337 9.54 14.99 -7.14
N ALA A 338 9.51 15.19 -8.47
CA ALA A 338 8.73 14.36 -9.37
C ALA A 338 9.25 12.90 -9.41
N ILE A 339 10.57 12.72 -9.48
CA ILE A 339 11.20 11.40 -9.49
C ILE A 339 10.97 10.68 -8.15
N LEU A 340 11.29 11.33 -7.03
CA LEU A 340 11.17 10.71 -5.71
C LEU A 340 9.70 10.52 -5.29
N GLY A 341 8.84 11.50 -5.53
CA GLY A 341 7.41 11.43 -5.20
C GLY A 341 6.63 10.51 -6.13
N GLY A 342 6.88 10.59 -7.44
CA GLY A 342 6.21 9.77 -8.44
C GLY A 342 6.74 8.33 -8.47
N SER A 343 7.99 8.14 -8.96
CA SER A 343 8.55 6.79 -9.11
C SER A 343 8.89 6.14 -7.77
N GLY A 344 9.42 6.87 -6.80
CA GLY A 344 9.71 6.36 -5.47
C GLY A 344 8.44 5.96 -4.72
N GLY A 345 7.38 6.76 -4.80
CA GLY A 345 6.06 6.45 -4.24
C GLY A 345 5.44 5.21 -4.89
N ALA A 346 5.56 5.07 -6.21
CA ALA A 346 5.07 3.88 -6.93
C ALA A 346 5.84 2.61 -6.54
N LEU A 347 7.17 2.66 -6.45
CA LEU A 347 7.99 1.53 -6.00
C LEU A 347 7.68 1.12 -4.56
N LEU A 348 7.51 2.08 -3.66
CA LEU A 348 7.11 1.82 -2.28
C LEU A 348 5.70 1.21 -2.21
N SER A 349 4.78 1.67 -3.07
CA SER A 349 3.45 1.06 -3.19
C SER A 349 3.54 -0.42 -3.59
N ILE A 350 4.34 -0.76 -4.60
CA ILE A 350 4.54 -2.15 -5.05
C ILE A 350 5.12 -3.01 -3.93
N LEU A 351 6.13 -2.52 -3.20
CA LEU A 351 6.73 -3.22 -2.07
C LEU A 351 5.70 -3.48 -0.95
N LEU A 352 4.93 -2.47 -0.56
CA LEU A 352 3.90 -2.59 0.47
C LEU A 352 2.76 -3.52 0.04
N LEU A 353 2.39 -3.48 -1.24
CA LEU A 353 1.42 -4.41 -1.82
C LEU A 353 1.92 -5.86 -1.72
N TRP A 354 3.17 -6.11 -2.11
CA TRP A 354 3.77 -7.45 -2.01
C TRP A 354 3.80 -7.98 -0.57
N LEU A 355 4.18 -7.13 0.40
CA LEU A 355 4.12 -7.48 1.82
C LEU A 355 2.67 -7.75 2.29
N GLY A 356 1.71 -6.93 1.84
CA GLY A 356 0.29 -7.12 2.11
C GLY A 356 -0.23 -8.45 1.56
N VAL A 357 0.09 -8.76 0.30
CA VAL A 357 -0.26 -10.04 -0.35
C VAL A 357 0.23 -11.24 0.47
N ARG A 358 1.50 -11.22 0.93
CA ARG A 358 2.05 -12.32 1.76
C ARG A 358 1.26 -12.52 3.04
N ARG A 359 0.82 -11.44 3.72
CA ARG A 359 0.02 -11.53 4.95
C ARG A 359 -1.39 -12.03 4.70
N ILE A 360 -2.02 -11.56 3.62
CA ILE A 360 -3.37 -12.01 3.23
C ILE A 360 -3.35 -13.46 2.75
N LYS A 361 -2.33 -13.88 1.99
CA LYS A 361 -2.17 -15.28 1.56
C LYS A 361 -2.15 -16.23 2.76
N LEU A 362 -1.35 -15.91 3.78
CA LEU A 362 -1.30 -16.72 5.00
C LEU A 362 -2.66 -16.75 5.73
N LYS A 363 -3.32 -15.59 5.87
CA LYS A 363 -4.65 -15.50 6.45
C LYS A 363 -5.66 -16.38 5.70
N ARG A 364 -5.69 -16.30 4.37
CA ARG A 364 -6.63 -17.07 3.53
C ARG A 364 -6.35 -18.57 3.61
N MET A 365 -5.08 -18.96 3.74
CA MET A 365 -4.70 -20.36 3.93
C MET A 365 -5.28 -20.92 5.23
N ILE A 366 -5.21 -20.17 6.34
CA ILE A 366 -5.81 -20.55 7.61
C ILE A 366 -7.34 -20.64 7.49
N GLU A 367 -8.00 -19.67 6.82
CA GLU A 367 -9.47 -19.66 6.67
C GLU A 367 -10.05 -20.81 5.81
N HIS A 368 -9.23 -21.42 4.95
CA HIS A 368 -9.70 -22.44 4.00
C HIS A 368 -9.32 -23.87 4.39
N LEU A 369 -8.52 -24.04 5.44
CA LEU A 369 -8.20 -25.35 5.96
C LEU A 369 -9.24 -25.72 7.02
N PRO A 370 -9.93 -26.85 6.90
CA PRO A 370 -10.79 -27.33 7.97
C PRO A 370 -9.93 -27.84 9.12
N THR A 371 -10.35 -27.57 10.37
CA THR A 371 -9.74 -28.19 11.55
C THR A 371 -9.98 -29.68 11.52
N THR A 372 -8.92 -30.45 11.50
CA THR A 372 -8.95 -31.91 11.39
C THR A 372 -8.83 -32.52 12.79
N ALA A 373 -9.56 -33.61 13.05
CA ALA A 373 -9.38 -34.40 14.26
C ALA A 373 -8.02 -35.16 14.22
N THR A 374 -7.39 -35.40 15.38
CA THR A 374 -6.09 -36.09 15.44
C THR A 374 -6.10 -37.47 14.82
N THR A 375 -7.20 -38.24 14.97
CA THR A 375 -7.36 -39.54 14.32
C THR A 375 -7.65 -39.47 12.83
N GLY A 376 -8.16 -38.36 12.34
CA GLY A 376 -8.40 -38.07 10.91
C GLY A 376 -7.24 -37.37 10.21
N LEU A 377 -6.07 -37.27 10.84
CA LEU A 377 -4.91 -36.62 10.28
C LEU A 377 -4.49 -37.29 8.98
N SER A 378 -4.40 -36.51 7.90
CA SER A 378 -3.98 -36.96 6.58
C SER A 378 -2.63 -36.34 6.19
N TYR A 379 -1.91 -37.03 5.31
CA TYR A 379 -0.60 -36.53 4.83
C TYR A 379 -0.72 -35.19 4.11
N GLY A 380 0.06 -34.20 4.52
CA GLY A 380 0.08 -32.89 3.91
C GLY A 380 -0.18 -31.77 4.91
N LEU A 381 -0.51 -30.58 4.39
CA LEU A 381 -0.79 -29.42 5.25
C LEU A 381 -2.10 -29.64 6.00
N SER A 382 -2.04 -29.67 7.31
CA SER A 382 -3.17 -29.97 8.21
C SER A 382 -3.26 -28.95 9.33
N GLU A 383 -4.48 -28.74 9.81
CA GLU A 383 -4.82 -27.89 10.92
C GLU A 383 -5.37 -28.72 12.06
N LEU A 384 -4.81 -28.56 13.24
CA LEU A 384 -5.21 -29.26 14.46
C LEU A 384 -5.50 -28.27 15.58
N LYS A 385 -6.41 -28.65 16.47
CA LYS A 385 -6.69 -27.94 17.70
C LYS A 385 -6.83 -28.96 18.84
N GLY A 386 -6.14 -28.72 19.95
CA GLY A 386 -6.18 -29.63 21.07
C GLY A 386 -5.45 -29.10 22.29
N THR A 387 -5.43 -29.87 23.35
CA THR A 387 -4.67 -29.62 24.58
C THR A 387 -3.30 -30.26 24.50
N ILE A 388 -2.32 -29.64 25.11
CA ILE A 388 -0.96 -30.16 25.20
C ILE A 388 -0.95 -31.29 26.22
N ASP A 389 -0.42 -32.43 25.84
CA ASP A 389 -0.16 -33.57 26.75
C ASP A 389 1.35 -33.83 26.81
N LEU A 390 1.96 -33.63 27.97
CA LEU A 390 3.40 -33.73 28.15
C LEU A 390 3.79 -35.10 28.72
N ASN A 391 4.46 -35.90 27.89
CA ASN A 391 5.10 -37.16 28.32
C ASN A 391 6.58 -36.96 28.73
N THR A 392 7.08 -35.70 28.71
CA THR A 392 8.45 -35.31 29.03
C THR A 392 8.47 -34.18 30.09
N GLU A 393 9.60 -33.99 30.78
CA GLU A 393 9.73 -32.89 31.72
C GLU A 393 9.58 -31.55 31.01
N PRO A 394 8.73 -30.62 31.53
CA PRO A 394 8.57 -29.30 30.95
C PRO A 394 9.86 -28.46 31.06
N LEU A 395 10.06 -27.59 30.09
CA LEU A 395 11.08 -26.52 30.21
C LEU A 395 10.70 -25.56 31.33
N THR A 396 11.71 -24.96 31.95
CA THR A 396 11.52 -23.88 32.92
C THR A 396 11.91 -22.57 32.25
N SER A 397 10.99 -21.61 32.18
CA SER A 397 11.24 -20.30 31.59
C SER A 397 12.25 -19.50 32.42
N LYS A 398 13.13 -18.72 31.76
CA LYS A 398 14.30 -18.08 32.38
C LYS A 398 13.95 -16.94 33.34
N LEU A 399 12.96 -16.11 33.01
CA LEU A 399 12.62 -14.91 33.78
C LEU A 399 11.56 -15.19 34.85
N THR A 400 10.52 -15.94 34.52
CA THR A 400 9.36 -16.17 35.39
C THR A 400 9.44 -17.50 36.15
N GLY A 401 10.28 -18.44 35.69
CA GLY A 401 10.39 -19.78 36.29
C GLY A 401 9.16 -20.68 36.04
N ASN A 402 8.28 -20.31 35.11
CA ASN A 402 7.08 -21.07 34.80
C ASN A 402 7.40 -22.31 33.97
N PRO A 403 6.70 -23.45 34.21
CA PRO A 403 6.81 -24.61 33.35
C PRO A 403 6.21 -24.30 31.98
N CYS A 404 6.87 -24.74 30.88
CA CYS A 404 6.45 -24.44 29.53
C CYS A 404 6.95 -25.51 28.52
N ILE A 405 6.33 -25.57 27.34
CA ILE A 405 6.78 -26.39 26.20
C ILE A 405 7.71 -25.59 25.27
N ALA A 406 7.56 -24.29 25.28
CA ALA A 406 8.38 -23.37 24.50
C ALA A 406 8.45 -22.01 25.19
N PHE A 407 9.60 -21.35 25.16
CA PHE A 407 9.73 -19.98 25.61
C PHE A 407 10.70 -19.21 24.73
N HIS A 408 10.44 -17.90 24.62
CA HIS A 408 11.32 -16.93 23.99
C HIS A 408 11.65 -15.82 25.00
N TYR A 409 12.92 -15.71 25.34
CA TYR A 409 13.46 -14.73 26.27
C TYR A 409 14.32 -13.71 25.52
N LEU A 410 14.13 -12.44 25.81
CA LEU A 410 14.85 -11.33 25.20
C LEU A 410 15.30 -10.33 26.27
N GLU A 411 16.62 -10.15 26.42
CA GLU A 411 17.22 -9.11 27.22
C GLU A 411 17.74 -7.98 26.34
N GLN A 412 17.34 -6.75 26.64
CA GLN A 412 17.73 -5.56 25.88
C GLN A 412 18.20 -4.45 26.81
N GLU A 413 19.25 -3.73 26.38
CA GLU A 413 19.77 -2.57 27.06
C GLU A 413 19.54 -1.29 26.25
N LYS A 414 19.10 -0.22 26.93
CA LYS A 414 18.93 1.09 26.30
C LYS A 414 20.27 1.80 26.27
N ARG A 415 20.93 1.90 25.11
CA ARG A 415 22.21 2.61 24.89
C ARG A 415 21.99 3.95 24.21
N GLY A 416 22.79 4.95 24.61
CA GLY A 416 22.68 6.33 24.16
C GLY A 416 21.83 7.20 25.09
N SER A 417 21.82 8.50 24.82
CA SER A 417 21.06 9.50 25.57
C SER A 417 20.10 10.29 24.66
N GLY A 418 19.03 10.82 25.24
CA GLY A 418 18.06 11.64 24.55
C GLY A 418 17.43 10.94 23.33
N LYS A 419 17.31 11.67 22.20
CA LYS A 419 16.70 11.18 20.96
C LYS A 419 17.52 10.10 20.22
N LYS A 420 18.80 9.95 20.53
CA LYS A 420 19.72 8.93 19.94
C LYS A 420 19.74 7.62 20.70
N SER A 421 18.91 7.45 21.74
CA SER A 421 18.85 6.21 22.50
C SER A 421 18.20 5.07 21.69
N ARG A 422 18.86 3.90 21.66
CA ARG A 422 18.35 2.68 21.01
C ARG A 422 18.42 1.48 21.95
N TRP A 423 17.49 0.54 21.77
CA TRP A 423 17.53 -0.75 22.45
C TRP A 423 18.47 -1.69 21.71
N VAL A 424 19.43 -2.26 22.42
CA VAL A 424 20.39 -3.25 21.90
C VAL A 424 20.11 -4.57 22.59
N THR A 425 19.93 -5.63 21.81
CA THR A 425 19.75 -7.00 22.33
C THR A 425 21.07 -7.48 22.90
N LEU A 426 21.04 -7.92 24.16
CA LEU A 426 22.17 -8.51 24.87
C LEU A 426 22.12 -10.03 24.82
N GLU A 427 20.92 -10.59 25.03
CA GLU A 427 20.69 -12.03 25.03
C GLU A 427 19.33 -12.35 24.43
N GLU A 428 19.28 -13.42 23.65
CA GLU A 428 18.05 -13.95 23.07
C GLU A 428 18.10 -15.48 23.16
N ILE A 429 17.09 -16.08 23.78
CA ILE A 429 16.96 -17.54 23.95
C ILE A 429 15.61 -17.97 23.41
N ASP A 430 15.60 -18.97 22.54
CA ASP A 430 14.42 -19.62 22.02
C ASP A 430 14.59 -21.14 22.22
N GLN A 431 13.82 -21.71 23.15
CA GLN A 431 13.86 -23.15 23.46
C GLN A 431 12.50 -23.76 23.29
N ARG A 432 12.47 -25.00 22.81
CA ARG A 432 11.26 -25.75 22.45
C ARG A 432 11.50 -27.24 22.66
N ILE A 433 10.46 -27.96 23.08
CA ILE A 433 10.47 -29.42 23.19
C ILE A 433 9.33 -30.05 22.37
N PRO A 434 9.52 -31.24 21.82
CA PRO A 434 8.42 -32.03 21.25
C PRO A 434 7.37 -32.37 22.30
N PHE A 435 6.10 -32.40 21.88
CA PHE A 435 4.98 -32.72 22.77
C PHE A 435 3.86 -33.43 22.01
N GLU A 436 2.97 -34.08 22.72
CA GLU A 436 1.75 -34.65 22.15
C GLU A 436 0.60 -33.65 22.22
N LEU A 437 -0.14 -33.50 21.12
CA LEU A 437 -1.40 -32.75 21.07
C LEU A 437 -2.56 -33.73 21.17
N LYS A 438 -3.46 -33.52 22.12
CA LYS A 438 -4.60 -34.38 22.40
C LYS A 438 -5.91 -33.66 22.13
N ASP A 439 -6.80 -34.30 21.41
CA ASP A 439 -8.20 -33.89 21.24
C ASP A 439 -9.17 -34.98 21.73
N GLU A 440 -10.48 -34.83 21.46
CA GLU A 440 -11.51 -35.80 21.84
C GLU A 440 -11.35 -37.14 21.11
N THR A 441 -10.60 -37.21 20.01
CA THR A 441 -10.49 -38.39 19.15
C THR A 441 -9.20 -39.16 19.35
N GLY A 442 -8.12 -38.55 19.81
CA GLY A 442 -6.83 -39.18 20.01
C GLY A 442 -5.69 -38.23 20.31
N ASN A 443 -4.47 -38.62 20.02
CA ASN A 443 -3.27 -37.83 20.19
C ASN A 443 -2.34 -37.92 18.98
N THR A 444 -1.52 -36.88 18.77
CA THR A 444 -0.49 -36.84 17.72
C THR A 444 0.74 -36.05 18.18
N TRP A 445 1.92 -36.46 17.74
CA TRP A 445 3.16 -35.74 18.05
C TRP A 445 3.32 -34.44 17.25
N ILE A 446 3.82 -33.42 17.92
CA ILE A 446 4.20 -32.11 17.33
C ILE A 446 5.68 -31.90 17.58
N TYR A 447 6.45 -31.69 16.49
CA TYR A 447 7.87 -31.35 16.52
C TYR A 447 8.03 -29.86 16.25
N PRO A 448 8.14 -28.98 17.27
CA PRO A 448 7.99 -27.53 17.13
C PRO A 448 9.21 -26.83 16.51
N GLU A 449 10.21 -27.57 16.03
CA GLU A 449 11.38 -27.01 15.38
C GLU A 449 10.98 -26.13 14.19
N LYS A 450 11.58 -24.94 14.09
CA LYS A 450 11.30 -23.91 13.05
C LYS A 450 9.84 -23.44 12.98
N ALA A 451 8.96 -23.80 13.92
CA ALA A 451 7.59 -23.29 13.97
C ALA A 451 7.58 -21.78 14.28
N THR A 452 6.65 -21.04 13.66
CA THR A 452 6.35 -19.66 14.05
C THR A 452 5.43 -19.68 15.27
N LEU A 453 5.95 -19.27 16.43
CA LEU A 453 5.21 -19.28 17.68
C LEU A 453 4.42 -17.97 17.88
N HIS A 454 3.15 -18.10 18.28
CA HIS A 454 2.30 -16.98 18.65
C HIS A 454 1.86 -17.16 20.11
N TYR A 455 2.53 -16.43 20.99
CA TYR A 455 2.30 -16.50 22.44
C TYR A 455 1.14 -15.59 22.87
N ALA A 456 0.23 -16.10 23.71
CA ALA A 456 -0.71 -15.30 24.48
C ALA A 456 -0.07 -14.75 25.75
N GLU A 457 0.75 -15.55 26.43
CA GLU A 457 1.45 -15.19 27.64
C GLU A 457 2.73 -14.42 27.34
N LYS A 458 2.84 -13.23 27.94
CA LYS A 458 4.00 -12.35 27.77
C LYS A 458 4.19 -11.48 28.99
N THR A 459 5.40 -11.54 29.56
CA THR A 459 5.81 -10.66 30.65
C THR A 459 6.94 -9.74 30.20
N THR A 460 6.87 -8.48 30.61
CA THR A 460 7.93 -7.52 30.37
C THR A 460 8.29 -6.84 31.68
N ASN A 461 9.54 -6.98 32.12
CA ASN A 461 10.10 -6.34 33.29
C ASN A 461 11.17 -5.32 32.87
N ARG A 462 11.23 -4.18 33.57
CA ARG A 462 12.25 -3.14 33.34
C ARG A 462 13.00 -2.87 34.62
N GLN A 463 14.31 -2.95 34.52
CA GLN A 463 15.23 -2.62 35.61
C GLN A 463 16.26 -1.59 35.12
N GLY A 464 16.05 -0.33 35.45
CA GLY A 464 16.91 0.76 34.99
C GLY A 464 16.96 0.89 33.47
N ARG A 465 18.11 0.67 32.85
CA ARG A 465 18.34 0.72 31.42
C ARG A 465 18.06 -0.63 30.69
N ARG A 466 17.78 -1.69 31.46
CA ARG A 466 17.51 -3.02 30.88
C ARG A 466 16.04 -3.32 30.83
N ARG A 467 15.63 -4.04 29.79
CA ARG A 467 14.28 -4.56 29.56
C ARG A 467 14.38 -6.05 29.31
N PHE A 468 13.67 -6.81 30.11
CA PHE A 468 13.54 -8.26 30.00
C PHE A 468 12.15 -8.58 29.47
N THR A 469 12.06 -9.34 28.39
CA THR A 469 10.80 -9.75 27.81
C THR A 469 10.81 -11.25 27.66
N GLU A 470 9.80 -11.92 28.20
CA GLU A 470 9.63 -13.35 28.08
C GLU A 470 8.23 -13.67 27.58
N SER A 471 8.14 -14.62 26.68
CA SER A 471 6.90 -15.17 26.16
C SER A 471 7.00 -16.68 26.21
N TRP A 472 5.96 -17.37 26.68
CA TRP A 472 5.99 -18.83 26.85
C TRP A 472 4.64 -19.46 26.51
N ILE A 473 4.64 -20.77 26.28
CA ILE A 473 3.45 -21.62 26.09
C ILE A 473 3.37 -22.56 27.29
N PRO A 474 2.34 -22.45 28.15
CA PRO A 474 2.12 -23.37 29.28
C PRO A 474 1.88 -24.82 28.82
N PRO A 475 2.17 -25.83 29.67
CA PRO A 475 2.04 -27.24 29.29
C PRO A 475 0.59 -27.75 29.17
N ASP A 476 -0.38 -27.05 29.78
CA ASP A 476 -1.79 -27.49 29.80
C ASP A 476 -2.70 -26.57 28.94
N ASP A 477 -2.12 -25.76 28.05
CA ASP A 477 -2.87 -24.79 27.25
C ASP A 477 -3.52 -25.46 26.03
N GLU A 478 -4.63 -24.87 25.58
CA GLU A 478 -5.22 -25.21 24.29
C GLU A 478 -4.39 -24.58 23.17
N LEU A 479 -3.94 -25.40 22.24
CA LEU A 479 -3.06 -24.97 21.16
C LEU A 479 -3.71 -25.15 19.80
N TYR A 480 -3.63 -24.11 18.98
CA TYR A 480 -3.89 -24.13 17.56
C TYR A 480 -2.60 -24.45 16.82
N CYS A 481 -2.60 -25.48 15.98
CA CYS A 481 -1.47 -25.97 15.22
C CYS A 481 -1.80 -25.99 13.72
N LEU A 482 -1.00 -25.31 12.90
CA LEU A 482 -1.04 -25.41 11.45
C LEU A 482 0.34 -25.84 10.98
N GLY A 483 0.46 -27.02 10.37
CA GLY A 483 1.75 -27.54 9.93
C GLY A 483 1.60 -28.69 8.94
N PHE A 484 2.73 -29.22 8.50
CA PHE A 484 2.75 -30.34 7.59
C PHE A 484 2.69 -31.65 8.39
N ALA A 485 1.64 -32.44 8.15
CA ALA A 485 1.53 -33.82 8.67
C ALA A 485 2.37 -34.75 7.80
N GLY A 486 3.49 -35.19 8.32
CA GLY A 486 4.39 -36.15 7.70
C GLY A 486 4.55 -37.39 8.57
N LEU A 487 5.32 -38.36 8.12
CA LEU A 487 5.63 -39.58 8.92
C LEU A 487 6.32 -39.17 10.21
N ASP A 488 5.87 -39.70 11.31
CA ASP A 488 6.50 -39.52 12.61
C ASP A 488 7.93 -40.09 12.59
N ILE A 489 8.89 -39.29 13.05
CA ILE A 489 10.32 -39.64 13.07
C ILE A 489 10.55 -40.86 14.00
N ALA A 490 9.80 -40.94 15.09
CA ALA A 490 9.93 -42.02 16.08
C ALA A 490 9.07 -43.24 15.74
N ARG A 491 7.95 -43.06 15.05
CA ARG A 491 6.97 -44.12 14.71
C ARG A 491 6.48 -43.93 13.27
N PRO A 492 7.12 -44.54 12.29
CA PRO A 492 6.79 -44.37 10.86
C PRO A 492 5.39 -44.89 10.46
N ASP A 493 4.68 -45.57 11.35
CA ASP A 493 3.29 -46.04 11.19
C ASP A 493 2.25 -44.94 11.47
N ARG A 494 2.67 -43.79 11.98
CA ARG A 494 1.80 -42.66 12.35
C ARG A 494 2.26 -41.36 11.68
N LEU A 495 1.36 -40.39 11.66
CA LEU A 495 1.64 -39.05 11.21
C LEU A 495 1.91 -38.12 12.41
N ALA A 496 2.83 -37.19 12.23
CA ALA A 496 3.15 -36.15 13.19
C ALA A 496 3.24 -34.77 12.48
N LEU A 497 2.91 -33.70 13.18
CA LEU A 497 3.11 -32.35 12.64
C LEU A 497 4.57 -31.94 12.78
N GLN A 498 5.14 -31.50 11.67
CA GLN A 498 6.54 -31.10 11.59
C GLN A 498 6.77 -29.99 10.56
N HIS A 499 7.99 -29.46 10.53
CA HIS A 499 8.40 -28.47 9.55
C HIS A 499 8.63 -29.15 8.19
N GLU A 500 8.08 -28.55 7.14
CA GLU A 500 8.35 -28.90 5.75
C GLU A 500 8.74 -27.64 4.99
N GLU A 501 9.71 -27.74 4.07
CA GLU A 501 10.14 -26.60 3.25
C GLU A 501 8.96 -26.04 2.45
N ASP A 502 8.90 -24.69 2.34
CA ASP A 502 7.83 -23.94 1.65
C ASP A 502 6.41 -24.08 2.24
N GLN A 503 6.23 -24.78 3.37
CA GLN A 503 4.95 -24.87 4.06
C GLN A 503 4.96 -24.01 5.33
N PRO A 504 3.83 -23.36 5.67
CA PRO A 504 3.72 -22.64 6.94
C PRO A 504 3.67 -23.63 8.09
N PHE A 505 4.43 -23.33 9.14
CA PHE A 505 4.33 -24.04 10.41
C PHE A 505 4.10 -23.03 11.53
N ILE A 506 2.89 -23.07 12.12
CA ILE A 506 2.41 -22.12 13.12
C ILE A 506 1.89 -22.85 14.33
N LEU A 507 2.35 -22.48 15.51
CA LEU A 507 1.82 -22.90 16.79
C LEU A 507 1.33 -21.66 17.54
N SER A 508 0.09 -21.67 18.03
CA SER A 508 -0.53 -20.48 18.61
C SER A 508 -1.44 -20.85 19.79
N THR A 509 -1.22 -20.18 20.92
CA THR A 509 -2.17 -20.17 22.05
C THR A 509 -3.32 -19.18 21.82
N LEU A 510 -3.26 -18.40 20.73
CA LEU A 510 -4.37 -17.57 20.28
C LEU A 510 -5.34 -18.42 19.49
N ASP A 511 -6.63 -18.30 19.78
CA ASP A 511 -7.70 -18.88 18.99
C ASP A 511 -7.58 -18.51 17.50
N GLU A 512 -7.95 -19.43 16.63
CA GLU A 512 -7.89 -19.29 15.17
C GLU A 512 -8.48 -17.96 14.69
N GLN A 513 -9.67 -17.58 15.19
CA GLN A 513 -10.31 -16.33 14.81
C GLN A 513 -9.46 -15.09 15.14
N LYS A 514 -8.79 -15.08 16.29
CA LYS A 514 -7.89 -13.97 16.68
C LYS A 514 -6.65 -13.93 15.78
N LEU A 515 -6.13 -15.10 15.40
CA LEU A 515 -4.98 -15.19 14.49
C LEU A 515 -5.35 -14.68 13.10
N ILE A 516 -6.47 -15.10 12.55
CA ILE A 516 -7.04 -14.65 11.27
C ILE A 516 -7.24 -13.12 11.28
N GLN A 517 -7.87 -12.59 12.34
CA GLN A 517 -8.09 -11.15 12.47
C GLN A 517 -6.78 -10.35 12.53
N ARG A 518 -5.79 -10.84 13.29
CA ARG A 518 -4.48 -10.18 13.42
C ARG A 518 -3.71 -10.16 12.10
N LYS A 519 -3.64 -11.28 11.39
CA LYS A 519 -2.97 -11.38 10.08
C LYS A 519 -3.73 -10.61 9.00
N GLY A 520 -5.06 -10.69 9.03
CA GLY A 520 -5.94 -9.92 8.12
C GLY A 520 -5.78 -8.41 8.31
N ALA A 521 -5.83 -7.92 9.54
CA ALA A 521 -5.64 -6.50 9.83
C ALA A 521 -4.29 -5.97 9.34
N GLN A 522 -3.20 -6.72 9.55
CA GLN A 522 -1.87 -6.35 9.05
C GLN A 522 -1.84 -6.29 7.51
N GLY A 523 -2.39 -7.29 6.84
CA GLY A 523 -2.43 -7.34 5.37
C GLY A 523 -3.30 -6.22 4.78
N PHE A 524 -4.48 -5.98 5.33
CA PHE A 524 -5.38 -4.92 4.90
C PHE A 524 -4.78 -3.53 5.10
N LEU A 525 -4.13 -3.29 6.25
CA LEU A 525 -3.44 -2.03 6.50
C LEU A 525 -2.34 -1.78 5.47
N LEU A 526 -1.47 -2.77 5.22
CA LEU A 526 -0.40 -2.66 4.23
C LEU A 526 -0.93 -2.39 2.83
N THR A 527 -2.00 -3.07 2.42
CA THR A 527 -2.64 -2.85 1.10
C THR A 527 -3.23 -1.45 0.99
N SER A 528 -3.85 -0.94 2.06
CA SER A 528 -4.45 0.40 2.06
C SER A 528 -3.38 1.50 2.05
N VAL A 529 -2.30 1.33 2.79
CA VAL A 529 -1.16 2.25 2.75
C VAL A 529 -0.50 2.23 1.36
N SER A 530 -0.37 1.03 0.74
CA SER A 530 0.10 0.89 -0.65
C SER A 530 -0.77 1.70 -1.63
N LEU A 531 -2.10 1.58 -1.53
CA LEU A 531 -3.03 2.37 -2.34
C LEU A 531 -2.84 3.88 -2.12
N GLY A 532 -2.66 4.32 -0.86
CA GLY A 532 -2.37 5.72 -0.53
C GLY A 532 -1.10 6.24 -1.22
N PHE A 533 -0.02 5.47 -1.23
CA PHE A 533 1.21 5.82 -1.94
C PHE A 533 1.04 5.84 -3.47
N LEU A 534 0.24 4.92 -4.03
CA LEU A 534 -0.05 4.92 -5.47
C LEU A 534 -0.82 6.18 -5.89
N LEU A 535 -1.85 6.54 -5.13
CA LEU A 535 -2.64 7.76 -5.37
C LEU A 535 -1.77 9.01 -5.22
N GLY A 536 -0.93 9.07 -4.18
CA GLY A 536 0.01 10.18 -3.98
C GLY A 536 1.02 10.32 -5.12
N ALA A 537 1.60 9.21 -5.58
CA ALA A 537 2.51 9.19 -6.72
C ALA A 537 1.84 9.70 -8.00
N MET A 538 0.60 9.26 -8.27
CA MET A 538 -0.19 9.73 -9.40
C MET A 538 -0.41 11.25 -9.35
N LEU A 539 -0.84 11.78 -8.19
CA LEU A 539 -1.12 13.21 -8.04
C LEU A 539 0.13 14.08 -8.21
N VAL A 540 1.30 13.62 -7.70
CA VAL A 540 2.58 14.31 -7.90
C VAL A 540 2.99 14.31 -9.38
N LEU A 541 2.80 13.20 -10.09
CA LEU A 541 3.10 13.12 -11.53
C LEU A 541 2.17 14.02 -12.37
N LEU A 542 0.87 14.03 -12.04
CA LEU A 542 -0.09 14.93 -12.71
C LEU A 542 0.27 16.40 -12.49
N ALA A 543 0.69 16.78 -11.29
CA ALA A 543 1.16 18.14 -11.01
C ALA A 543 2.44 18.49 -11.77
N TYR A 544 3.34 17.53 -12.01
CA TYR A 544 4.59 17.74 -12.75
C TYR A 544 4.36 17.84 -14.26
N THR A 545 3.50 17.01 -14.83
CA THR A 545 3.28 16.94 -16.29
C THR A 545 2.34 18.00 -16.83
N GLY A 546 1.54 18.62 -15.97
CA GLY A 546 0.54 19.60 -16.38
C GLY A 546 -0.15 20.26 -15.20
N SER A 547 -1.33 20.80 -15.43
CA SER A 547 -2.15 21.37 -14.36
C SER A 547 -2.79 20.24 -13.55
N LEU A 548 -2.47 20.15 -12.26
CA LEU A 548 -3.29 19.40 -11.31
C LEU A 548 -4.67 20.07 -11.22
N THR A 549 -5.73 19.30 -11.46
CA THR A 549 -7.10 19.80 -11.42
C THR A 549 -7.94 19.06 -10.40
N PRO A 550 -9.06 19.62 -9.89
CA PRO A 550 -10.00 18.85 -9.09
C PRO A 550 -10.55 17.59 -9.78
N ALA A 551 -10.61 17.60 -11.14
CA ALA A 551 -10.98 16.44 -11.94
C ALA A 551 -10.03 15.25 -11.77
N ASP A 552 -8.78 15.48 -11.38
CA ASP A 552 -7.82 14.40 -11.10
C ASP A 552 -8.24 13.55 -9.89
N LEU A 553 -9.05 14.08 -8.98
CA LEU A 553 -9.69 13.28 -7.93
C LEU A 553 -10.74 12.31 -8.47
N LEU A 554 -11.42 12.65 -9.56
CA LEU A 554 -12.35 11.74 -10.24
C LEU A 554 -11.57 10.58 -10.88
N LEU A 555 -10.39 10.85 -11.46
CA LEU A 555 -9.48 9.80 -11.93
C LEU A 555 -8.96 8.94 -10.76
N ALA A 556 -8.63 9.54 -9.63
CA ALA A 556 -8.26 8.81 -8.42
C ALA A 556 -9.40 7.90 -7.92
N ALA A 557 -10.65 8.37 -8.02
CA ALA A 557 -11.83 7.56 -7.72
C ALA A 557 -11.96 6.32 -8.60
N LEU A 558 -11.59 6.42 -9.89
CA LEU A 558 -11.57 5.28 -10.82
C LEU A 558 -10.36 4.36 -10.60
N LEU A 559 -9.21 4.90 -10.24
CA LEU A 559 -7.99 4.11 -9.99
C LEU A 559 -8.18 3.15 -8.82
N THR A 560 -8.91 3.56 -7.77
CA THR A 560 -9.15 2.74 -6.58
C THR A 560 -9.84 1.40 -6.90
N PRO A 561 -10.99 1.34 -7.57
CA PRO A 561 -11.63 0.06 -7.90
C PRO A 561 -10.77 -0.79 -8.84
N VAL A 562 -10.07 -0.18 -9.79
CA VAL A 562 -9.17 -0.91 -10.71
C VAL A 562 -8.03 -1.56 -9.93
N PHE A 563 -7.37 -0.82 -9.04
CA PHE A 563 -6.30 -1.35 -8.19
C PHE A 563 -6.79 -2.51 -7.32
N LEU A 564 -7.92 -2.34 -6.62
CA LEU A 564 -8.46 -3.37 -5.72
C LEU A 564 -8.99 -4.58 -6.49
N PHE A 565 -9.55 -4.38 -7.69
CA PHE A 565 -9.95 -5.47 -8.59
C PHE A 565 -8.73 -6.29 -9.03
N LEU A 566 -7.68 -5.65 -9.56
CA LEU A 566 -6.45 -6.34 -9.96
C LEU A 566 -5.81 -7.07 -8.79
N TYR A 567 -5.78 -6.44 -7.61
CA TYR A 567 -5.30 -7.06 -6.38
C TYR A 567 -6.09 -8.33 -6.03
N THR A 568 -7.42 -8.28 -6.10
CA THR A 568 -8.30 -9.44 -5.86
C THR A 568 -8.04 -10.55 -6.87
N MET A 569 -7.92 -10.22 -8.15
CA MET A 569 -7.61 -11.17 -9.22
C MET A 569 -6.30 -11.91 -8.97
N ILE A 570 -5.23 -11.17 -8.61
CA ILE A 570 -3.92 -11.76 -8.30
C ILE A 570 -4.02 -12.75 -7.14
N LEU A 571 -4.72 -12.39 -6.06
CA LEU A 571 -4.86 -13.27 -4.90
C LEU A 571 -5.64 -14.55 -5.24
N HIS A 572 -6.77 -14.43 -5.92
CA HIS A 572 -7.59 -15.58 -6.29
C HIS A 572 -6.86 -16.52 -7.26
N TYR A 573 -6.16 -15.95 -8.25
CA TYR A 573 -5.32 -16.74 -9.14
C TYR A 573 -4.24 -17.53 -8.40
N ASN A 574 -3.52 -16.87 -7.49
CA ASN A 574 -2.48 -17.53 -6.69
C ASN A 574 -3.04 -18.63 -5.78
N ASP A 575 -4.25 -18.46 -5.25
CA ASP A 575 -4.90 -19.50 -4.44
C ASP A 575 -5.23 -20.75 -5.27
N ILE A 576 -5.76 -20.58 -6.48
CA ILE A 576 -6.04 -21.70 -7.39
C ILE A 576 -4.75 -22.45 -7.73
N ILE A 577 -3.66 -21.74 -8.05
CA ILE A 577 -2.35 -22.34 -8.31
C ILE A 577 -1.84 -23.11 -7.09
N PHE A 578 -1.96 -22.53 -5.88
CA PHE A 578 -1.54 -23.19 -4.65
C PHE A 578 -2.29 -24.51 -4.43
N LEU A 579 -3.61 -24.53 -4.55
CA LEU A 579 -4.42 -25.73 -4.40
C LEU A 579 -4.11 -26.77 -5.48
N ARG A 580 -3.90 -26.34 -6.72
CA ARG A 580 -3.46 -27.22 -7.81
C ARG A 580 -2.14 -27.92 -7.48
N ASN A 581 -1.13 -27.14 -7.06
CA ASN A 581 0.19 -27.68 -6.71
C ASN A 581 0.12 -28.64 -5.52
N ARG A 582 -0.78 -28.39 -4.55
CA ARG A 582 -1.03 -29.30 -3.43
C ARG A 582 -1.55 -30.65 -3.91
N CYS A 583 -2.51 -30.67 -4.86
CA CYS A 583 -2.98 -31.91 -5.47
C CYS A 583 -1.85 -32.64 -6.21
N ASP A 584 -1.03 -31.90 -6.98
CA ASP A 584 0.07 -32.51 -7.74
C ASP A 584 1.14 -33.09 -6.82
N LYS A 585 1.47 -32.43 -5.69
CA LYS A 585 2.38 -32.97 -4.67
C LYS A 585 1.82 -34.23 -4.04
N ALA A 586 0.57 -34.20 -3.56
CA ALA A 586 -0.05 -35.37 -2.94
C ALA A 586 -0.12 -36.57 -3.89
N LYS A 587 -0.36 -36.35 -5.20
CA LYS A 587 -0.28 -37.40 -6.21
C LYS A 587 1.14 -37.98 -6.34
N ALA A 588 2.16 -37.12 -6.38
CA ALA A 588 3.55 -37.57 -6.48
C ALA A 588 3.99 -38.38 -5.25
N ASP A 589 3.51 -38.02 -4.05
CA ASP A 589 3.80 -38.76 -2.82
C ASP A 589 3.22 -40.18 -2.87
N ILE A 590 1.98 -40.35 -3.35
CA ILE A 590 1.37 -41.67 -3.60
C ILE A 590 2.21 -42.48 -4.59
N GLN A 591 2.60 -41.88 -5.70
CA GLN A 591 3.41 -42.57 -6.72
C GLN A 591 4.77 -43.01 -6.18
N THR A 592 5.40 -42.21 -5.34
CA THR A 592 6.68 -42.54 -4.70
C THR A 592 6.56 -43.78 -3.81
N VAL A 593 5.46 -43.91 -3.03
CA VAL A 593 5.22 -45.08 -2.18
C VAL A 593 4.94 -46.32 -3.02
N LEU A 594 4.13 -46.19 -4.06
CA LEU A 594 3.89 -47.28 -5.01
C LEU A 594 5.16 -47.75 -5.70
N GLN A 595 6.02 -46.80 -6.15
CA GLN A 595 7.28 -47.16 -6.78
C GLN A 595 8.18 -47.94 -5.84
N ARG A 596 8.29 -47.57 -4.57
CA ARG A 596 9.03 -48.36 -3.56
C ARG A 596 8.52 -49.78 -3.44
N ARG A 597 7.19 -50.02 -3.49
CA ARG A 597 6.62 -51.37 -3.50
C ARG A 597 7.01 -52.13 -4.77
N PHE A 598 6.96 -51.49 -5.94
CA PHE A 598 7.32 -52.15 -7.20
C PHE A 598 8.80 -52.57 -7.23
N ASP A 599 9.69 -51.79 -6.61
CA ASP A 599 11.11 -52.09 -6.53
C ASP A 599 11.43 -53.37 -5.71
N LEU A 600 10.47 -53.83 -4.88
CA LEU A 600 10.60 -55.10 -4.14
C LEU A 600 10.20 -56.33 -4.97
N ILE A 601 9.35 -56.17 -6.00
CA ILE A 601 8.82 -57.27 -6.82
C ILE A 601 9.93 -58.11 -7.49
N PRO A 602 10.99 -57.53 -8.10
CA PRO A 602 12.06 -58.30 -8.70
C PRO A 602 12.81 -59.18 -7.70
N ARG A 603 13.05 -58.67 -6.48
CA ARG A 603 13.72 -59.45 -5.40
C ARG A 603 12.84 -60.57 -4.90
N LEU A 604 11.54 -60.29 -4.71
CA LEU A 604 10.55 -61.31 -4.32
C LEU A 604 10.45 -62.41 -5.35
N ASN A 605 10.43 -62.08 -6.64
CA ASN A 605 10.40 -63.05 -7.73
C ASN A 605 11.58 -64.02 -7.68
N GLN A 606 12.80 -63.53 -7.40
CA GLN A 606 14.01 -64.38 -7.28
C GLN A 606 13.86 -65.41 -6.16
N VAL A 607 13.28 -65.02 -5.01
CA VAL A 607 13.10 -65.93 -3.87
C VAL A 607 11.99 -66.92 -4.15
N LEU A 608 10.91 -66.53 -4.77
CA LEU A 608 9.76 -67.37 -5.05
C LEU A 608 9.98 -68.32 -6.24
N GLN A 609 10.90 -68.05 -7.17
CA GLN A 609 11.15 -68.93 -8.34
C GLN A 609 11.39 -70.39 -8.01
N GLY A 610 12.04 -70.70 -6.87
CA GLY A 610 12.26 -72.06 -6.41
C GLY A 610 10.97 -72.79 -5.95
N TYR A 611 9.91 -72.04 -5.61
CA TYR A 611 8.66 -72.55 -5.08
C TYR A 611 7.48 -72.46 -6.06
N LEU A 612 7.65 -71.71 -7.19
CA LEU A 612 6.58 -71.39 -8.13
C LEU A 612 6.26 -72.50 -9.16
N GLN A 613 7.02 -73.58 -9.22
CA GLN A 613 6.84 -74.61 -10.28
C GLN A 613 5.44 -75.24 -10.34
N HIS A 614 4.60 -75.09 -9.30
CA HIS A 614 3.24 -75.64 -9.22
C HIS A 614 2.14 -74.63 -8.92
N GLU A 615 2.42 -73.29 -8.99
CA GLU A 615 1.49 -72.25 -8.52
C GLU A 615 1.20 -71.18 -9.62
N GLN A 616 0.35 -71.52 -10.57
CA GLN A 616 0.01 -70.70 -11.73
C GLN A 616 -0.61 -69.37 -11.34
N ALA A 617 -1.44 -69.30 -10.28
CA ALA A 617 -2.07 -68.05 -9.84
C ALA A 617 -1.08 -67.02 -9.29
N LEU A 618 -0.05 -67.47 -8.56
CA LEU A 618 0.98 -66.58 -8.02
C LEU A 618 1.94 -66.11 -9.11
N GLN A 619 2.27 -66.94 -10.10
CA GLN A 619 3.06 -66.53 -11.29
C GLN A 619 2.35 -65.50 -12.11
N THR A 620 1.03 -65.66 -12.33
CA THR A 620 0.22 -64.68 -13.06
C THR A 620 0.18 -63.35 -12.31
N ALA A 621 -0.11 -63.32 -11.02
CA ALA A 621 -0.15 -62.13 -10.19
C ALA A 621 1.22 -61.40 -10.12
N LEU A 622 2.34 -62.15 -10.03
CA LEU A 622 3.68 -61.58 -10.08
C LEU A 622 4.00 -60.92 -11.45
N THR A 623 3.56 -61.57 -12.55
CA THR A 623 3.77 -61.06 -13.91
C THR A 623 2.93 -59.79 -14.13
N GLU A 624 1.67 -59.82 -13.71
CA GLU A 624 0.78 -58.63 -13.77
C GLU A 624 1.33 -57.49 -12.94
N ALA A 625 1.74 -57.75 -11.70
CA ALA A 625 2.35 -56.71 -10.85
C ALA A 625 3.64 -56.13 -11.47
N ARG A 626 4.48 -56.95 -12.11
CA ARG A 626 5.71 -56.51 -12.78
C ARG A 626 5.45 -55.64 -13.98
N THR A 627 4.38 -55.87 -14.75
CA THR A 627 4.04 -55.12 -15.93
C THR A 627 3.32 -53.79 -15.63
N ALA A 628 2.79 -53.66 -14.41
CA ALA A 628 1.95 -52.56 -13.96
C ALA A 628 2.73 -51.50 -13.19
N SER A 629 3.85 -50.96 -13.76
CA SER A 629 4.62 -49.90 -13.12
C SER A 629 3.88 -48.56 -13.16
N PRO A 630 3.65 -47.90 -12.02
CA PRO A 630 2.93 -46.63 -11.97
C PRO A 630 3.74 -45.50 -12.68
N ARG A 631 3.05 -44.71 -13.52
CA ARG A 631 3.63 -43.56 -14.18
C ARG A 631 3.12 -42.26 -13.56
N LEU A 632 3.95 -41.22 -13.65
CA LEU A 632 3.62 -39.88 -13.10
C LEU A 632 2.32 -39.28 -13.68
N ASP A 633 1.96 -39.64 -14.90
CA ASP A 633 0.79 -39.13 -15.62
C ASP A 633 -0.47 -40.00 -15.47
N ASP A 634 -0.37 -41.14 -14.76
CA ASP A 634 -1.51 -42.04 -14.59
C ASP A 634 -2.68 -41.37 -13.88
N HIS A 635 -3.92 -41.63 -14.36
CA HIS A 635 -5.13 -41.21 -13.70
C HIS A 635 -5.33 -41.96 -12.36
N PRO A 636 -6.03 -41.36 -11.35
CA PRO A 636 -6.30 -42.02 -10.06
C PRO A 636 -6.80 -43.45 -10.18
N GLU A 637 -7.72 -43.73 -11.11
CA GLU A 637 -8.26 -45.06 -11.39
C GLU A 637 -7.18 -46.08 -11.81
N GLN A 638 -6.16 -45.67 -12.56
CA GLN A 638 -5.04 -46.55 -12.95
C GLN A 638 -4.16 -46.84 -11.73
N ILE A 639 -3.89 -45.84 -10.93
CA ILE A 639 -3.12 -45.97 -9.66
C ILE A 639 -3.83 -46.89 -8.70
N ASP A 640 -5.17 -46.80 -8.57
CA ASP A 640 -5.99 -47.70 -7.75
C ASP A 640 -5.94 -49.15 -8.27
N ARG A 641 -6.00 -49.36 -9.58
CA ARG A 641 -5.86 -50.66 -10.19
C ARG A 641 -4.49 -51.26 -9.87
N HIS A 642 -3.40 -50.52 -9.99
CA HIS A 642 -2.06 -50.98 -9.64
C HIS A 642 -1.94 -51.32 -8.16
N SER A 643 -2.50 -50.50 -7.29
CA SER A 643 -2.51 -50.81 -5.83
C SER A 643 -3.30 -52.06 -5.50
N SER A 644 -4.46 -52.30 -6.14
CA SER A 644 -5.27 -53.50 -5.93
C SER A 644 -4.56 -54.78 -6.41
N GLN A 645 -3.80 -54.71 -7.50
CA GLN A 645 -2.98 -55.81 -7.99
C GLN A 645 -1.91 -56.20 -6.97
N LEU A 646 -1.19 -55.21 -6.37
CA LEU A 646 -0.20 -55.45 -5.34
C LEU A 646 -0.82 -56.01 -4.07
N ARG A 647 -2.01 -55.56 -3.67
CA ARG A 647 -2.75 -56.11 -2.52
C ARG A 647 -3.14 -57.57 -2.77
N THR A 648 -3.59 -57.91 -3.97
CA THR A 648 -3.89 -59.27 -4.37
C THR A 648 -2.67 -60.18 -4.31
N LEU A 649 -1.53 -59.71 -4.82
CA LEU A 649 -0.26 -60.41 -4.71
C LEU A 649 0.13 -60.66 -3.25
N GLY A 650 0.02 -59.68 -2.38
CA GLY A 650 0.30 -59.80 -0.94
C GLY A 650 -0.57 -60.86 -0.26
N LYS A 651 -1.89 -60.89 -0.55
CA LYS A 651 -2.81 -61.90 -0.04
C LYS A 651 -2.44 -63.32 -0.50
N LEU A 652 -2.07 -63.48 -1.77
CA LEU A 652 -1.63 -64.77 -2.31
C LEU A 652 -0.34 -65.25 -1.64
N ILE A 653 0.62 -64.33 -1.41
CA ILE A 653 1.86 -64.69 -0.70
C ILE A 653 1.57 -65.04 0.75
N SER A 654 0.74 -64.30 1.48
CA SER A 654 0.35 -64.59 2.88
C SER A 654 -0.27 -65.98 3.00
N ALA A 655 -1.24 -66.28 2.14
CA ALA A 655 -1.87 -67.62 2.12
C ALA A 655 -0.88 -68.75 1.84
N ARG A 656 0.19 -68.51 1.08
CA ARG A 656 1.23 -69.52 0.80
C ARG A 656 2.28 -69.61 1.89
N VAL A 657 2.65 -68.52 2.53
CA VAL A 657 3.52 -68.55 3.72
C VAL A 657 2.91 -69.37 4.86
N GLU A 658 1.58 -69.36 4.99
CA GLU A 658 0.88 -70.21 5.92
C GLU A 658 0.93 -71.69 5.51
N ALA A 659 0.87 -72.00 4.21
CA ALA A 659 0.91 -73.39 3.68
C ALA A 659 2.33 -73.97 3.62
N TYR A 660 3.36 -73.16 3.53
CA TYR A 660 4.76 -73.61 3.44
C TYR A 660 5.62 -72.98 4.55
N PRO A 661 5.83 -73.69 5.68
CA PRO A 661 6.56 -73.20 6.86
C PRO A 661 8.00 -72.74 6.55
N GLU A 662 8.62 -73.32 5.55
CA GLU A 662 9.97 -72.95 5.10
C GLU A 662 10.06 -71.56 4.54
N LEU A 663 8.97 -71.05 3.94
CA LEU A 663 8.88 -69.64 3.44
C LEU A 663 8.80 -68.66 4.60
N LYS A 664 8.22 -69.05 5.73
CA LYS A 664 8.12 -68.22 6.94
C LYS A 664 9.47 -67.89 7.58
N GLY A 665 10.46 -68.75 7.37
CA GLY A 665 11.84 -68.55 7.82
C GLY A 665 12.71 -67.68 6.87
N ASN A 666 12.18 -67.29 5.70
CA ASN A 666 12.94 -66.51 4.75
C ASN A 666 12.83 -65.01 5.07
N SER A 667 13.97 -64.37 5.41
CA SER A 667 14.04 -62.97 5.81
C SER A 667 13.51 -61.98 4.75
N LEU A 668 13.68 -62.29 3.46
CA LEU A 668 13.21 -61.41 2.36
C LEU A 668 11.67 -61.42 2.21
N ILE A 669 11.04 -62.56 2.47
CA ILE A 669 9.57 -62.70 2.47
C ILE A 669 8.98 -61.96 3.68
N THR A 670 9.58 -62.15 4.84
CA THR A 670 9.17 -61.47 6.07
C THR A 670 9.30 -59.95 5.90
N GLU A 671 10.44 -59.49 5.44
CA GLU A 671 10.70 -58.06 5.12
C GLU A 671 9.69 -57.48 4.10
N PHE A 672 9.37 -58.23 3.04
CA PHE A 672 8.37 -57.80 2.05
C PHE A 672 6.99 -57.67 2.65
N MET A 673 6.54 -58.66 3.48
CA MET A 673 5.23 -58.63 4.12
C MET A 673 5.11 -57.49 5.13
N GLU A 674 6.13 -57.25 5.95
CA GLU A 674 6.19 -56.14 6.88
C GLU A 674 6.15 -54.79 6.13
N GLN A 675 6.93 -54.61 5.05
CA GLN A 675 6.90 -53.41 4.24
C GLN A 675 5.58 -53.22 3.49
N LEU A 676 4.92 -54.31 3.04
CA LEU A 676 3.62 -54.24 2.40
C LEU A 676 2.56 -53.74 3.38
N GLU A 677 2.51 -54.29 4.60
CA GLU A 677 1.56 -53.91 5.64
C GLU A 677 1.79 -52.45 6.10
N ALA A 678 3.02 -52.08 6.41
CA ALA A 678 3.39 -50.70 6.80
C ALA A 678 3.02 -49.67 5.73
N THR A 679 3.30 -50.01 4.45
CA THR A 679 2.99 -49.11 3.34
C THR A 679 1.51 -49.07 2.97
N GLU A 680 0.70 -50.09 3.31
CA GLU A 680 -0.75 -50.11 3.06
C GLU A 680 -1.47 -49.04 3.90
N ASN A 681 -1.20 -49.00 5.20
CA ASN A 681 -1.74 -47.98 6.10
C ASN A 681 -1.30 -46.59 5.66
N TYR A 682 -0.01 -46.43 5.29
CA TYR A 682 0.52 -45.17 4.81
C TYR A 682 -0.12 -44.72 3.49
N LEU A 683 -0.35 -45.64 2.54
CA LEU A 683 -1.01 -45.37 1.28
C LEU A 683 -2.45 -44.90 1.47
N SER A 684 -3.18 -45.49 2.44
CA SER A 684 -4.54 -45.04 2.80
C SER A 684 -4.53 -43.58 3.29
N LEU A 685 -3.59 -43.23 4.17
CA LEU A 685 -3.45 -41.85 4.65
C LEU A 685 -3.12 -40.86 3.52
N LEU A 686 -2.23 -41.25 2.58
CA LEU A 686 -1.90 -40.44 1.40
C LEU A 686 -3.09 -40.22 0.47
N ARG A 687 -3.92 -41.24 0.24
CA ARG A 687 -5.14 -41.16 -0.57
C ARG A 687 -6.15 -40.20 0.02
N ASN A 688 -6.40 -40.31 1.33
CA ASN A 688 -7.28 -39.37 2.01
C ASN A 688 -6.77 -37.92 1.87
N GLY A 689 -5.47 -37.68 2.09
CA GLY A 689 -4.87 -36.34 1.91
C GLY A 689 -4.94 -35.82 0.47
N TYR A 690 -4.84 -36.68 -0.53
CA TYR A 690 -5.03 -36.33 -1.93
C TYR A 690 -6.51 -35.98 -2.21
N ASN A 691 -7.45 -36.82 -1.75
CA ASN A 691 -8.88 -36.59 -1.96
C ASN A 691 -9.32 -35.26 -1.33
N ASP A 692 -8.89 -34.98 -0.09
CA ASP A 692 -9.14 -33.68 0.57
C ASP A 692 -8.57 -32.49 -0.26
N ALA A 693 -7.35 -32.64 -0.77
CA ALA A 693 -6.74 -31.60 -1.60
C ALA A 693 -7.50 -31.37 -2.91
N VAL A 694 -7.96 -32.44 -3.57
CA VAL A 694 -8.74 -32.39 -4.82
C VAL A 694 -10.12 -31.82 -4.58
N GLU A 695 -10.80 -32.18 -3.50
CA GLU A 695 -12.10 -31.65 -3.14
C GLU A 695 -12.04 -30.12 -2.94
N LEU A 696 -11.06 -29.65 -2.15
CA LEU A 696 -10.83 -28.22 -1.96
C LEU A 696 -10.53 -27.50 -3.28
N TYR A 697 -9.69 -28.07 -4.13
CA TYR A 697 -9.35 -27.50 -5.43
C TYR A 697 -10.57 -27.46 -6.37
N ASN A 698 -11.32 -28.55 -6.52
CA ASN A 698 -12.49 -28.65 -7.38
C ASN A 698 -13.60 -27.70 -6.92
N THR A 699 -13.86 -27.65 -5.60
CA THR A 699 -14.81 -26.70 -5.01
C THR A 699 -14.43 -25.27 -5.32
N ARG A 700 -13.14 -24.95 -5.22
CA ARG A 700 -12.62 -23.60 -5.45
C ARG A 700 -12.82 -23.15 -6.89
N ILE A 701 -12.45 -23.96 -7.88
CA ILE A 701 -12.58 -23.62 -9.31
C ILE A 701 -14.04 -23.58 -9.80
N GLN A 702 -14.98 -24.16 -9.05
CA GLN A 702 -16.43 -24.14 -9.33
C GLN A 702 -17.15 -22.99 -8.61
N SER A 703 -16.54 -22.42 -7.56
CA SER A 703 -17.14 -21.36 -6.75
C SER A 703 -16.98 -19.98 -7.42
N PHE A 704 -18.00 -19.09 -7.26
CA PHE A 704 -17.89 -17.69 -7.68
C PHE A 704 -17.05 -16.90 -6.65
N PRO A 705 -16.15 -15.98 -7.06
CA PRO A 705 -15.84 -15.54 -8.44
C PRO A 705 -14.77 -16.38 -9.16
N ASP A 706 -14.17 -17.39 -8.53
CA ASP A 706 -13.02 -18.15 -9.02
C ASP A 706 -13.34 -18.96 -10.28
N VAL A 707 -14.61 -19.34 -10.50
CA VAL A 707 -15.06 -20.01 -11.72
C VAL A 707 -14.77 -19.21 -13.00
N ILE A 708 -14.79 -17.88 -12.92
CA ILE A 708 -14.47 -16.99 -14.04
C ILE A 708 -12.98 -17.13 -14.37
N LEU A 709 -12.12 -17.04 -13.34
CA LEU A 709 -10.69 -17.21 -13.48
C LEU A 709 -10.33 -18.61 -13.99
N ALA A 710 -10.98 -19.63 -13.43
CA ALA A 710 -10.75 -21.00 -13.84
C ALA A 710 -11.04 -21.21 -15.34
N LYS A 711 -12.11 -20.64 -15.86
CA LYS A 711 -12.44 -20.69 -17.30
C LYS A 711 -11.42 -19.91 -18.14
N VAL A 712 -11.07 -18.68 -17.73
CA VAL A 712 -10.13 -17.82 -18.47
C VAL A 712 -8.74 -18.43 -18.58
N PHE A 713 -8.23 -19.00 -17.49
CA PHE A 713 -6.88 -19.58 -17.42
C PHE A 713 -6.84 -21.09 -17.66
N GLY A 714 -7.98 -21.71 -17.98
CA GLY A 714 -8.04 -23.12 -18.39
C GLY A 714 -7.77 -24.12 -17.25
N PHE A 715 -8.11 -23.80 -16.01
CA PHE A 715 -8.03 -24.75 -14.89
C PHE A 715 -9.15 -25.81 -15.04
N LYS A 716 -8.73 -27.08 -14.95
CA LYS A 716 -9.65 -28.23 -15.04
C LYS A 716 -9.75 -28.95 -13.71
N GLY A 717 -10.90 -29.53 -13.42
CA GLY A 717 -11.08 -30.38 -12.27
C GLY A 717 -10.19 -31.62 -12.30
N LYS A 718 -9.89 -32.19 -11.13
CA LYS A 718 -9.10 -33.41 -10.92
C LYS A 718 -9.98 -34.52 -10.40
N GLY A 719 -9.64 -35.77 -10.75
CA GLY A 719 -10.34 -36.97 -10.27
C GLY A 719 -9.93 -37.32 -8.83
N LEU A 720 -10.84 -38.02 -8.12
CA LEU A 720 -10.62 -38.57 -6.78
C LEU A 720 -10.14 -40.00 -6.88
N PHE A 721 -9.43 -40.48 -5.86
CA PHE A 721 -9.20 -41.91 -5.64
C PHE A 721 -10.47 -42.54 -5.06
N GLU A 722 -10.79 -43.77 -5.48
CA GLU A 722 -11.83 -44.55 -4.83
C GLU A 722 -11.40 -44.92 -3.38
N THR A 723 -12.29 -44.69 -2.43
CA THR A 723 -12.07 -44.97 -1.00
C THR A 723 -12.23 -46.44 -0.66
#